data_316bada6ac2f91aa19168a6c12318aa4
#
_entry.id   316bada6ac2f91aa19168a6c12318aa4
#
_cell.length_a   1.000
_cell.length_b   1.000
_cell.length_c   1.000
_cell.angle_alpha   90.00
_cell.angle_beta   90.00
_cell.angle_gamma   90.00
#
_symmetry.space_group_name_H-M   'P 1'
#
loop_
_entity.id
_entity.type
_entity.pdbx_description
1 polymer ?
#
loop_
_entity_poly.entity_id
_entity_poly.type
_entity_poly.pdbx_seq_one_letter_code
_entity_poly.pdbx_strand_id
1 'polypeptide(L)'
;MSATFFEQPILNSPYEYPKRHWKLEDGQPTGEIVNSRRPAQFITPIPKPKKRQSSRQEALVFDEGLGLSTAAQQYDPTSIINEVRRHVDTWRALRPDQWQVTPETRRLLEHWRHHQFSSIRPFFCQIEAVETVIWLTEVAPHVPAGRDILKYLAQANQDANPGLHRIALKLATGAGKTTVMAMLIAWQTVNAVRHPQSNRFTRGFLIVTPGITIRDRLRVLLPNDPENYYATRELIPPDMIGDIHRAKIVITNYHAFKLREQMALSAGSRALLQGRGEPLQTTETVGQMLARVMPELMSMKNILVLNDEGHHCYRERPRDLAEEALAADEQQEAEKNNAAARLWITGIEAVAHKLGVSRVIDLSATSFFLRGSGYAEGTLFPWTVSDFSLMDAIECGVVKLPRVPVAENIPDQEMPMFRNLWEHIRKDMPKKGRGKAGPLDPLRLPVRLQTALEALYGHYEKTFRHWEAAGIRVPPCFIIVCQNTAISKLIYDYVAGFIQHNEDGSSTPVNGRLPLFRNFDETTGNPLPRPNTLLIDSEQLESGEALDESFRAIAADEIERFRRAIIERTGDVQKANSLTDQDLLREVMNTVGKPGQLGEQIRCVVSVSMLTEGWDANNVTHILGVRAFGTQLLCEQVVGRALRRQSYELNDKGLFNPEYADIFGIPFDFTARPVIVKPQAPRQVVQIRAVSPERDHLEIRFPRVQGYRVELPEERLRARFTEDSVLELTPELVGPTITRNAGIVGEAVDLTVERLRDVRPSTVVFHLTKHLLYSKWRDPGEAPKLYLFSALKRIVGEWLDQCLVCKGDTYPAQILYLELADMACARIAAAITREFQDKRPIKVLLDPYNPTGSTAHVRFATARQELWDTSGPPAKCHLNRIVLDSDWEAEFCRAAEAHPRVLAYVKNHNLGFEVPYLFGGEVRWYRPDFIALVDDGRGPQDPLHLVVEIKGYRGEDAKEKKATMENYWIPGVNNLKTYGRWAFAEFSDIWSIGSDLQRVIQDKFEQILNRSRGDAENAETT
;
A
#
# COMPACT_ATOMS: atom_id res chain seq x y z
N MET A 1 -14.86 26.93 17.41
CA MET A 1 -14.13 25.98 18.30
C MET A 1 -14.46 26.41 19.74
N SER A 2 -14.84 25.48 20.59
CA SER A 2 -15.14 25.80 21.96
C SER A 2 -13.85 26.08 22.74
N ALA A 3 -13.84 27.14 23.56
CA ALA A 3 -12.71 27.47 24.42
C ALA A 3 -12.31 26.30 25.34
N THR A 4 -13.27 25.49 25.73
CA THR A 4 -13.12 24.32 26.61
C THR A 4 -12.20 23.22 26.10
N PHE A 5 -12.16 22.95 24.80
CA PHE A 5 -11.24 21.98 24.24
C PHE A 5 -9.76 22.38 24.41
N PHE A 6 -9.45 23.67 24.17
CA PHE A 6 -8.07 24.13 24.29
C PHE A 6 -7.61 24.30 25.74
N GLU A 7 -8.54 24.46 26.67
CA GLU A 7 -8.24 24.52 28.11
C GLU A 7 -7.99 23.12 28.70
N GLN A 8 -8.67 22.10 28.22
CA GLN A 8 -8.54 20.72 28.69
C GLN A 8 -8.50 19.70 27.53
N PRO A 9 -7.48 19.73 26.68
CA PRO A 9 -7.42 18.83 25.52
C PRO A 9 -7.23 17.36 25.91
N ILE A 10 -6.60 17.11 27.08
CA ILE A 10 -6.27 15.77 27.58
C ILE A 10 -7.38 15.27 28.50
N LEU A 11 -8.03 14.19 28.13
CA LEU A 11 -9.16 13.60 28.84
C LEU A 11 -8.84 12.29 29.54
N ASN A 12 -7.85 11.55 29.06
CA ASN A 12 -7.54 10.19 29.49
C ASN A 12 -6.08 10.05 29.88
N SER A 13 -5.80 9.14 30.82
CA SER A 13 -4.44 8.72 31.12
C SER A 13 -3.85 7.96 29.93
N PRO A 14 -2.59 8.18 29.56
CA PRO A 14 -1.93 7.44 28.48
C PRO A 14 -1.76 5.95 28.80
N TYR A 15 -1.90 5.55 30.04
CA TYR A 15 -1.64 4.21 30.56
C TYR A 15 -2.90 3.40 30.82
N GLU A 16 -4.07 4.01 30.69
CA GLU A 16 -5.35 3.35 30.94
C GLU A 16 -6.21 3.30 29.68
N TYR A 17 -7.20 2.42 29.69
CA TYR A 17 -8.22 2.36 28.65
C TYR A 17 -8.90 3.74 28.49
N PRO A 18 -8.93 4.35 27.30
CA PRO A 18 -9.59 5.63 27.07
C PRO A 18 -11.09 5.51 27.28
N LYS A 19 -11.64 6.28 28.23
CA LYS A 19 -13.07 6.24 28.59
C LYS A 19 -13.84 7.45 28.11
N ARG A 20 -13.18 8.48 27.60
CA ARG A 20 -13.80 9.74 27.21
C ARG A 20 -13.19 10.24 25.92
N HIS A 21 -14.00 10.94 25.12
CA HIS A 21 -13.50 11.65 23.96
C HIS A 21 -14.30 12.91 23.70
N TRP A 22 -13.71 13.89 23.00
CA TRP A 22 -14.39 15.09 22.55
C TRP A 22 -15.32 14.74 21.39
N LYS A 23 -16.58 15.12 21.47
CA LYS A 23 -17.52 15.04 20.36
C LYS A 23 -17.03 15.96 19.25
N LEU A 24 -17.01 15.45 18.03
CA LEU A 24 -16.64 16.19 16.84
C LEU A 24 -17.89 16.44 15.99
N GLU A 25 -18.11 17.69 15.59
CA GLU A 25 -19.10 18.07 14.57
C GLU A 25 -18.36 18.77 13.44
N ASP A 26 -18.62 18.36 12.20
CA ASP A 26 -17.86 18.82 11.03
C ASP A 26 -16.34 18.75 11.26
N GLY A 27 -15.97 17.76 12.07
CA GLY A 27 -14.61 17.54 12.40
C GLY A 27 -13.97 18.51 13.39
N GLN A 28 -14.70 19.38 14.02
CA GLN A 28 -14.24 20.30 15.06
C GLN A 28 -14.76 19.86 16.43
N PRO A 29 -13.95 19.96 17.49
CA PRO A 29 -14.41 19.68 18.83
C PRO A 29 -15.56 20.64 19.22
N THR A 30 -16.70 20.08 19.65
CA THR A 30 -17.90 20.86 20.00
C THR A 30 -17.84 21.43 21.41
N GLY A 31 -16.94 20.93 22.26
CA GLY A 31 -16.93 21.23 23.69
C GLY A 31 -17.75 20.25 24.53
N GLU A 32 -18.41 19.29 23.93
CA GLU A 32 -19.10 18.18 24.59
C GLU A 32 -18.17 16.96 24.71
N ILE A 33 -18.11 16.38 25.91
CA ILE A 33 -17.34 15.16 26.20
C ILE A 33 -18.28 13.98 26.19
N VAL A 34 -17.96 12.98 25.34
CA VAL A 34 -18.68 11.72 25.29
C VAL A 34 -17.98 10.71 26.21
N ASN A 35 -18.75 10.04 27.09
CA ASN A 35 -18.23 9.05 28.03
C ASN A 35 -18.11 7.66 27.41
N SER A 36 -17.36 7.55 26.33
CA SER A 36 -17.00 6.29 25.68
C SER A 36 -15.68 6.48 24.96
N ARG A 37 -15.04 5.37 24.57
CA ARG A 37 -13.87 5.43 23.70
C ARG A 37 -14.27 5.89 22.30
N ARG A 38 -13.42 6.71 21.66
CA ARG A 38 -13.60 7.13 20.27
C ARG A 38 -13.58 5.89 19.34
N PRO A 39 -14.61 5.68 18.52
CA PRO A 39 -14.56 4.62 17.50
C PRO A 39 -13.55 4.99 16.41
N ALA A 40 -12.97 4.00 15.74
CA ALA A 40 -12.23 4.24 14.50
C ALA A 40 -13.17 4.88 13.47
N GLN A 41 -12.74 5.99 12.88
CA GLN A 41 -13.52 6.76 11.92
C GLN A 41 -12.71 6.98 10.65
N PHE A 42 -13.41 7.00 9.51
CA PHE A 42 -12.78 7.34 8.23
C PHE A 42 -12.48 8.84 8.20
N ILE A 43 -11.23 9.19 7.88
CA ILE A 43 -10.81 10.59 7.69
C ILE A 43 -10.76 10.84 6.19
N THR A 44 -11.64 11.72 5.70
CA THR A 44 -11.64 12.13 4.30
C THR A 44 -10.47 13.06 4.00
N PRO A 45 -9.88 13.00 2.79
CA PRO A 45 -8.83 13.93 2.37
C PRO A 45 -9.33 15.39 2.38
N ILE A 46 -8.39 16.35 2.47
CA ILE A 46 -8.71 17.79 2.43
C ILE A 46 -9.44 18.11 1.12
N PRO A 47 -10.62 18.76 1.15
CA PRO A 47 -11.32 19.17 -0.04
C PRO A 47 -10.49 20.16 -0.86
N LYS A 48 -10.38 19.95 -2.17
CA LYS A 48 -9.75 20.94 -3.07
C LYS A 48 -10.52 22.25 -3.00
N PRO A 49 -9.85 23.44 -2.98
CA PRO A 49 -10.54 24.72 -3.07
C PRO A 49 -11.34 24.79 -4.37
N LYS A 50 -12.64 25.09 -4.28
CA LYS A 50 -13.52 25.24 -5.44
C LYS A 50 -12.94 26.33 -6.37
N LYS A 51 -12.60 25.96 -7.63
CA LYS A 51 -12.34 26.96 -8.67
C LYS A 51 -13.61 27.83 -8.81
N ARG A 52 -13.46 29.16 -8.71
CA ARG A 52 -14.55 30.10 -9.04
C ARG A 52 -15.01 29.81 -10.45
N GLN A 53 -16.16 29.15 -10.60
CA GLN A 53 -16.86 29.08 -11.86
C GLN A 53 -17.54 30.43 -12.11
N SER A 54 -17.19 31.05 -13.24
CA SER A 54 -17.94 32.17 -13.80
C SER A 54 -19.35 31.68 -14.12
N SER A 55 -20.33 32.48 -13.71
CA SER A 55 -21.76 32.29 -13.80
C SER A 55 -22.30 31.63 -15.08
N ARG A 56 -23.35 30.84 -14.88
CA ARG A 56 -24.32 30.24 -15.81
C ARG A 56 -23.96 28.88 -16.39
N GLN A 57 -24.34 27.87 -15.63
CA GLN A 57 -25.25 26.78 -16.07
C GLN A 57 -25.48 25.90 -14.84
N GLU A 58 -26.76 25.74 -14.47
CA GLU A 58 -27.19 24.68 -13.56
C GLU A 58 -26.97 23.36 -14.30
N ALA A 59 -25.79 22.80 -14.15
CA ALA A 59 -25.52 21.40 -14.43
C ALA A 59 -25.74 20.64 -13.13
N LEU A 60 -26.59 19.66 -13.17
CA LEU A 60 -26.70 18.61 -12.16
C LEU A 60 -25.28 18.16 -11.80
N VAL A 61 -24.83 18.55 -10.63
CA VAL A 61 -23.54 18.10 -10.09
C VAL A 61 -23.76 16.67 -9.64
N PHE A 62 -23.53 15.73 -10.56
CA PHE A 62 -23.13 14.40 -10.14
C PHE A 62 -21.83 14.56 -9.38
N ASP A 63 -21.80 14.04 -8.16
CA ASP A 63 -20.65 14.02 -7.28
C ASP A 63 -19.59 13.08 -7.89
N GLU A 64 -18.73 13.62 -8.78
CA GLU A 64 -17.63 12.91 -9.43
C GLU A 64 -16.49 12.54 -8.46
N GLY A 65 -16.71 12.74 -7.16
CA GLY A 65 -15.75 12.37 -6.10
C GLY A 65 -15.77 10.90 -5.70
N LEU A 66 -16.71 10.13 -6.18
CA LEU A 66 -16.81 8.69 -5.99
C LEU A 66 -16.70 8.02 -7.35
N GLY A 67 -15.49 7.97 -7.89
CA GLY A 67 -15.13 7.13 -9.01
C GLY A 67 -15.48 5.67 -8.69
N LEU A 68 -16.66 5.27 -9.10
CA LEU A 68 -17.18 3.92 -8.94
C LEU A 68 -16.59 3.04 -10.02
N SER A 69 -15.34 2.61 -9.85
CA SER A 69 -14.92 1.40 -10.52
C SER A 69 -15.52 0.22 -9.75
N THR A 70 -16.22 -0.67 -10.43
CA THR A 70 -16.76 -1.92 -9.91
C THR A 70 -15.70 -2.85 -9.29
N ALA A 71 -14.42 -2.59 -9.55
CA ALA A 71 -13.28 -3.26 -8.93
C ALA A 71 -12.88 -2.64 -7.57
N ALA A 72 -13.36 -1.46 -7.23
CA ALA A 72 -13.13 -0.80 -5.95
C ALA A 72 -14.35 -0.91 -5.05
N GLN A 73 -14.84 -2.11 -4.80
CA GLN A 73 -15.63 -2.33 -3.61
C GLN A 73 -14.73 -2.05 -2.44
N GLN A 74 -14.91 -0.85 -1.92
CA GLN A 74 -14.20 -0.39 -0.76
C GLN A 74 -14.70 -1.21 0.41
N TYR A 75 -13.89 -2.16 0.83
CA TYR A 75 -13.98 -2.66 2.18
C TYR A 75 -13.90 -1.43 3.09
N ASP A 76 -14.88 -1.24 3.96
CA ASP A 76 -14.74 -0.26 5.03
C ASP A 76 -13.96 -0.92 6.19
N PRO A 77 -12.63 -0.74 6.29
CA PRO A 77 -11.85 -1.38 7.33
C PRO A 77 -12.15 -0.80 8.71
N THR A 78 -12.84 0.35 8.82
CA THR A 78 -13.20 0.92 10.12
C THR A 78 -14.19 0.04 10.87
N SER A 79 -15.10 -0.63 10.18
CA SER A 79 -16.01 -1.60 10.78
C SER A 79 -15.26 -2.80 11.35
N ILE A 80 -14.28 -3.33 10.61
CA ILE A 80 -13.42 -4.44 11.05
C ILE A 80 -12.53 -4.02 12.21
N ILE A 81 -11.93 -2.84 12.18
CA ILE A 81 -11.12 -2.31 13.29
C ILE A 81 -11.96 -2.23 14.55
N ASN A 82 -13.19 -1.69 14.49
CA ASN A 82 -14.09 -1.59 15.63
C ASN A 82 -14.55 -2.97 16.11
N GLU A 83 -14.78 -3.90 15.21
CA GLU A 83 -15.13 -5.29 15.55
C GLU A 83 -13.97 -6.02 16.25
N VAL A 84 -12.76 -5.96 15.69
CA VAL A 84 -11.53 -6.51 16.29
C VAL A 84 -11.32 -5.91 17.67
N ARG A 85 -11.43 -4.59 17.81
CA ARG A 85 -11.29 -3.87 19.08
C ARG A 85 -12.29 -4.39 20.12
N ARG A 86 -13.56 -4.54 19.76
CA ARG A 86 -14.59 -5.08 20.66
C ARG A 86 -14.24 -6.49 21.16
N HIS A 87 -13.74 -7.35 20.29
CA HIS A 87 -13.33 -8.71 20.67
C HIS A 87 -12.07 -8.71 21.54
N VAL A 88 -11.09 -7.88 21.24
CA VAL A 88 -9.89 -7.71 22.06
C VAL A 88 -10.24 -7.14 23.44
N ASP A 89 -11.16 -6.17 23.52
CA ASP A 89 -11.62 -5.59 24.79
C ASP A 89 -12.34 -6.65 25.64
N THR A 90 -13.21 -7.47 25.04
CA THR A 90 -13.89 -8.58 25.73
C THR A 90 -12.88 -9.61 26.23
N TRP A 91 -11.92 -9.99 25.38
CA TRP A 91 -10.86 -10.93 25.72
C TRP A 91 -9.94 -10.39 26.83
N ARG A 92 -9.58 -9.11 26.76
CA ARG A 92 -8.76 -8.42 27.77
C ARG A 92 -9.40 -8.44 29.16
N ALA A 93 -10.74 -8.37 29.22
CA ALA A 93 -11.51 -8.38 30.46
C ALA A 93 -11.62 -9.78 31.11
N LEU A 94 -11.27 -10.85 30.40
CA LEU A 94 -11.22 -12.19 30.95
C LEU A 94 -10.09 -12.32 31.99
N ARG A 95 -10.24 -13.32 32.89
CA ARG A 95 -9.14 -13.68 33.79
C ARG A 95 -7.96 -14.26 32.99
N PRO A 96 -6.69 -14.08 33.47
CA PRO A 96 -5.51 -14.55 32.77
C PRO A 96 -5.50 -16.03 32.38
N ASP A 97 -6.12 -16.88 33.19
CA ASP A 97 -6.28 -18.32 32.93
C ASP A 97 -7.22 -18.64 31.76
N GLN A 98 -8.08 -17.69 31.36
CA GLN A 98 -9.05 -17.80 30.28
C GLN A 98 -8.61 -17.18 28.95
N TRP A 99 -7.44 -16.57 28.89
CA TRP A 99 -6.97 -15.85 27.66
C TRP A 99 -6.64 -16.77 26.49
N GLN A 100 -6.49 -18.07 26.70
CA GLN A 100 -6.18 -19.06 25.64
C GLN A 100 -4.89 -18.74 24.88
N VAL A 101 -3.90 -18.21 25.56
CA VAL A 101 -2.56 -17.91 25.05
C VAL A 101 -1.53 -18.80 25.76
N THR A 102 -0.30 -18.81 25.22
CA THR A 102 0.80 -19.53 25.88
C THR A 102 1.10 -18.97 27.27
N PRO A 103 1.71 -19.76 28.17
CA PRO A 103 2.14 -19.27 29.49
C PRO A 103 3.09 -18.08 29.39
N GLU A 104 3.98 -18.08 28.41
CA GLU A 104 4.92 -17.00 28.13
C GLU A 104 4.21 -15.72 27.69
N THR A 105 3.27 -15.85 26.77
CA THR A 105 2.45 -14.71 26.31
C THR A 105 1.64 -14.13 27.48
N ARG A 106 1.06 -14.99 28.33
CA ARG A 106 0.34 -14.53 29.54
C ARG A 106 1.25 -13.70 30.44
N ARG A 107 2.45 -14.20 30.73
CA ARG A 107 3.42 -13.51 31.61
C ARG A 107 3.86 -12.17 31.02
N LEU A 108 4.10 -12.08 29.69
CA LEU A 108 4.43 -10.83 29.01
C LEU A 108 3.28 -9.83 29.11
N LEU A 109 2.04 -10.26 28.89
CA LEU A 109 0.85 -9.41 29.01
C LEU A 109 0.66 -8.89 30.43
N GLU A 110 0.81 -9.76 31.46
CA GLU A 110 0.75 -9.37 32.85
C GLU A 110 1.87 -8.38 33.20
N HIS A 111 3.08 -8.60 32.69
CA HIS A 111 4.21 -7.71 32.87
C HIS A 111 3.93 -6.34 32.26
N TRP A 112 3.53 -6.24 30.98
CA TRP A 112 3.27 -4.94 30.33
C TRP A 112 2.13 -4.15 30.98
N ARG A 113 1.16 -4.83 31.58
CA ARG A 113 0.01 -4.17 32.23
C ARG A 113 0.27 -3.78 33.67
N HIS A 114 1.04 -4.55 34.42
CA HIS A 114 1.07 -4.45 35.89
C HIS A 114 2.45 -4.25 36.50
N HIS A 115 3.54 -4.39 35.72
CA HIS A 115 4.87 -4.12 36.20
C HIS A 115 5.05 -2.66 36.62
N GLN A 116 5.80 -2.43 37.69
CA GLN A 116 6.22 -1.08 38.10
C GLN A 116 7.50 -0.71 37.38
N PHE A 117 7.38 -0.01 36.27
CA PHE A 117 8.49 0.42 35.45
C PHE A 117 9.27 1.54 36.15
N SER A 118 10.60 1.48 36.13
CA SER A 118 11.47 2.54 36.62
C SER A 118 11.63 3.69 35.62
N SER A 119 11.33 3.43 34.35
CA SER A 119 11.37 4.39 33.24
C SER A 119 9.96 4.58 32.64
N ILE A 120 9.89 5.05 31.37
CA ILE A 120 8.62 5.22 30.66
C ILE A 120 7.97 3.85 30.42
N ARG A 121 6.86 3.59 31.12
CA ARG A 121 6.09 2.36 30.92
C ARG A 121 5.38 2.37 29.55
N PRO A 122 5.06 1.23 28.95
CA PRO A 122 4.30 1.16 27.72
C PRO A 122 2.95 1.87 27.83
N PHE A 123 2.61 2.69 26.83
CA PHE A 123 1.29 3.33 26.75
C PHE A 123 0.21 2.29 26.44
N PHE A 124 -1.02 2.58 26.85
CA PHE A 124 -2.15 1.73 26.56
C PHE A 124 -2.28 1.39 25.07
N CYS A 125 -2.11 2.38 24.18
CA CYS A 125 -2.19 2.18 22.73
C CYS A 125 -1.12 1.22 22.18
N GLN A 126 0.06 1.17 22.81
CA GLN A 126 1.14 0.25 22.43
C GLN A 126 0.79 -1.17 22.86
N ILE A 127 0.31 -1.33 24.10
CA ILE A 127 -0.14 -2.60 24.63
C ILE A 127 -1.30 -3.15 23.78
N GLU A 128 -2.30 -2.31 23.48
CA GLU A 128 -3.47 -2.70 22.67
C GLU A 128 -3.08 -3.13 21.24
N ALA A 129 -2.15 -2.42 20.60
CA ALA A 129 -1.67 -2.81 19.28
C ALA A 129 -1.04 -4.21 19.30
N VAL A 130 -0.22 -4.53 20.31
CA VAL A 130 0.38 -5.84 20.48
C VAL A 130 -0.66 -6.90 20.87
N GLU A 131 -1.58 -6.57 21.77
CA GLU A 131 -2.71 -7.44 22.16
C GLU A 131 -3.57 -7.81 20.95
N THR A 132 -3.80 -6.88 20.04
CA THR A 132 -4.53 -7.14 18.80
C THR A 132 -3.81 -8.18 17.94
N VAL A 133 -2.49 -8.08 17.78
CA VAL A 133 -1.69 -9.08 17.04
C VAL A 133 -1.68 -10.43 17.74
N ILE A 134 -1.53 -10.44 19.07
CA ILE A 134 -1.58 -11.67 19.88
C ILE A 134 -2.95 -12.34 19.74
N TRP A 135 -4.03 -11.59 19.90
CA TRP A 135 -5.38 -12.10 19.76
C TRP A 135 -5.64 -12.71 18.38
N LEU A 136 -5.25 -12.01 17.30
CA LEU A 136 -5.37 -12.50 15.92
C LEU A 136 -4.54 -13.78 15.68
N THR A 137 -3.45 -13.97 16.43
CA THR A 137 -2.51 -15.09 16.22
C THR A 137 -2.82 -16.29 17.09
N GLU A 138 -3.09 -16.08 18.38
CA GLU A 138 -3.26 -17.16 19.35
C GLU A 138 -4.72 -17.48 19.64
N VAL A 139 -5.64 -16.51 19.63
CA VAL A 139 -7.03 -16.65 20.09
C VAL A 139 -8.02 -16.76 18.94
N ALA A 140 -7.94 -15.86 17.96
CA ALA A 140 -8.90 -15.77 16.86
C ALA A 140 -9.10 -17.09 16.08
N PRO A 141 -8.08 -17.95 15.85
CA PRO A 141 -8.28 -19.24 15.17
C PRO A 141 -9.22 -20.19 15.91
N HIS A 142 -9.37 -20.01 17.22
CA HIS A 142 -10.12 -20.91 18.09
C HIS A 142 -11.56 -20.44 18.36
N VAL A 143 -11.90 -19.18 18.05
CA VAL A 143 -13.23 -18.61 18.26
C VAL A 143 -13.94 -18.33 16.92
N PRO A 144 -15.27 -18.55 16.81
CA PRO A 144 -16.00 -18.39 15.54
C PRO A 144 -15.82 -17.00 14.91
N ALA A 145 -16.11 -15.94 15.67
CA ALA A 145 -15.96 -14.57 15.20
C ALA A 145 -14.51 -14.23 14.77
N GLY A 146 -13.52 -14.79 15.49
CA GLY A 146 -12.12 -14.64 15.12
C GLY A 146 -11.80 -15.29 13.78
N ARG A 147 -12.36 -16.47 13.51
CA ARG A 147 -12.18 -17.11 12.19
C ARG A 147 -12.79 -16.31 11.05
N ASP A 148 -13.91 -15.65 11.27
CA ASP A 148 -14.54 -14.80 10.25
C ASP A 148 -13.69 -13.55 9.97
N ILE A 149 -13.13 -12.92 11.00
CA ILE A 149 -12.16 -11.83 10.85
C ILE A 149 -10.91 -12.31 10.10
N LEU A 150 -10.38 -13.48 10.42
CA LEU A 150 -9.22 -14.04 9.74
C LEU A 150 -9.51 -14.35 8.25
N LYS A 151 -10.71 -14.82 7.93
CA LYS A 151 -11.13 -15.00 6.52
C LYS A 151 -11.20 -13.68 5.77
N TYR A 152 -11.78 -12.64 6.40
CA TYR A 152 -11.78 -11.29 5.82
C TYR A 152 -10.36 -10.81 5.52
N LEU A 153 -9.45 -10.91 6.50
CA LEU A 153 -8.06 -10.51 6.31
C LEU A 153 -7.35 -11.32 5.23
N ALA A 154 -7.62 -12.63 5.16
CA ALA A 154 -7.09 -13.49 4.11
C ALA A 154 -7.56 -13.05 2.73
N GLN A 155 -8.87 -12.75 2.58
CA GLN A 155 -9.42 -12.25 1.31
C GLN A 155 -8.84 -10.87 0.95
N ALA A 156 -8.81 -9.93 1.89
CA ALA A 156 -8.22 -8.60 1.68
C ALA A 156 -6.75 -8.67 1.24
N ASN A 157 -5.99 -9.62 1.80
CA ASN A 157 -4.60 -9.86 1.39
C ASN A 157 -4.52 -10.56 0.03
N GLN A 158 -5.39 -11.52 -0.25
CA GLN A 158 -5.41 -12.18 -1.56
C GLN A 158 -5.65 -11.17 -2.69
N ASP A 159 -6.52 -10.18 -2.45
CA ASP A 159 -6.88 -9.16 -3.44
C ASP A 159 -5.77 -8.10 -3.62
N ALA A 160 -5.09 -7.71 -2.55
CA ALA A 160 -4.14 -6.61 -2.56
C ALA A 160 -2.65 -7.04 -2.47
N ASN A 161 -2.37 -8.18 -1.84
CA ASN A 161 -1.02 -8.67 -1.53
C ASN A 161 -0.90 -10.18 -1.79
N PRO A 162 -1.19 -10.69 -3.01
CA PRO A 162 -1.18 -12.13 -3.26
C PRO A 162 0.13 -12.78 -2.79
N GLY A 163 0.00 -13.86 -2.00
CA GLY A 163 1.14 -14.58 -1.45
C GLY A 163 1.75 -14.01 -0.16
N LEU A 164 1.23 -12.90 0.36
CA LEU A 164 1.67 -12.33 1.64
C LEU A 164 0.50 -12.21 2.62
N HIS A 165 0.74 -12.49 3.90
CA HIS A 165 -0.20 -12.25 4.99
C HIS A 165 0.19 -10.96 5.73
N ARG A 166 -0.44 -9.85 5.37
CA ARG A 166 -0.17 -8.54 5.96
C ARG A 166 -1.26 -8.16 6.97
N ILE A 167 -0.85 -7.47 8.02
CA ILE A 167 -1.73 -6.72 8.94
C ILE A 167 -1.11 -5.36 9.19
N ALA A 168 -1.94 -4.31 9.30
CA ALA A 168 -1.48 -2.96 9.54
C ALA A 168 -1.97 -2.46 10.91
N LEU A 169 -1.04 -1.86 11.65
CA LEU A 169 -1.26 -1.18 12.92
C LEU A 169 -1.12 0.32 12.69
N LYS A 170 -2.23 1.04 12.70
CA LYS A 170 -2.24 2.49 12.56
C LYS A 170 -2.07 3.13 13.93
N LEU A 171 -0.95 3.81 14.11
CA LEU A 171 -0.55 4.47 15.35
C LEU A 171 -0.08 5.89 15.06
N ALA A 172 -0.71 6.89 15.66
CA ALA A 172 -0.35 8.29 15.50
C ALA A 172 1.16 8.52 15.62
N THR A 173 1.67 9.51 14.89
CA THR A 173 3.07 9.91 15.01
C THR A 173 3.35 10.31 16.47
N GLY A 174 4.43 9.81 17.05
CA GLY A 174 4.75 10.03 18.47
C GLY A 174 4.16 9.01 19.44
N ALA A 175 3.24 8.13 19.03
CA ALA A 175 2.66 7.10 19.88
C ALA A 175 3.61 5.92 20.19
N GLY A 176 4.83 5.92 19.66
CA GLY A 176 5.88 4.95 20.00
C GLY A 176 5.82 3.63 19.24
N LYS A 177 5.68 3.67 17.90
CA LYS A 177 5.74 2.50 17.02
C LYS A 177 6.92 1.56 17.30
N THR A 178 8.10 2.12 17.59
CA THR A 178 9.32 1.35 17.92
C THR A 178 9.15 0.48 19.18
N THR A 179 8.43 0.98 20.20
CA THR A 179 8.12 0.18 21.40
C THR A 179 7.21 -1.00 21.05
N VAL A 180 6.22 -0.80 20.18
CA VAL A 180 5.35 -1.87 19.67
C VAL A 180 6.17 -2.94 18.94
N MET A 181 7.13 -2.53 18.10
CA MET A 181 8.05 -3.46 17.43
C MET A 181 8.85 -4.28 18.45
N ALA A 182 9.42 -3.62 19.48
CA ALA A 182 10.17 -4.31 20.54
C ALA A 182 9.31 -5.34 21.29
N MET A 183 8.07 -4.97 21.63
CA MET A 183 7.13 -5.87 22.29
C MET A 183 6.75 -7.06 21.40
N LEU A 184 6.52 -6.85 20.09
CA LEU A 184 6.24 -7.92 19.13
C LEU A 184 7.43 -8.87 18.98
N ILE A 185 8.64 -8.34 18.91
CA ILE A 185 9.89 -9.13 18.82
C ILE A 185 10.06 -9.95 20.11
N ALA A 186 9.84 -9.33 21.27
CA ALA A 186 9.92 -10.01 22.56
C ALA A 186 8.94 -11.16 22.66
N TRP A 187 7.67 -10.92 22.35
CA TRP A 187 6.62 -11.94 22.35
C TRP A 187 6.95 -13.12 21.43
N GLN A 188 7.32 -12.83 20.19
CA GLN A 188 7.65 -13.86 19.19
C GLN A 188 8.89 -14.68 19.62
N THR A 189 9.95 -13.99 20.04
CA THR A 189 11.22 -14.63 20.37
C THR A 189 11.10 -15.53 21.60
N VAL A 190 10.53 -15.02 22.70
CA VAL A 190 10.39 -15.80 23.94
C VAL A 190 9.55 -17.07 23.68
N ASN A 191 8.45 -16.93 22.95
CA ASN A 191 7.64 -18.09 22.59
C ASN A 191 8.38 -19.07 21.66
N ALA A 192 9.09 -18.58 20.64
CA ALA A 192 9.82 -19.43 19.71
C ALA A 192 10.98 -20.18 20.40
N VAL A 193 11.60 -19.58 21.40
CA VAL A 193 12.71 -20.20 22.16
C VAL A 193 12.16 -21.28 23.10
N ARG A 194 11.07 -21.03 23.80
CA ARG A 194 10.48 -21.95 24.79
C ARG A 194 9.57 -22.99 24.15
N HIS A 195 9.03 -22.73 22.95
CA HIS A 195 8.20 -23.68 22.18
C HIS A 195 8.80 -23.94 20.78
N PRO A 196 9.98 -24.57 20.67
CA PRO A 196 10.73 -24.72 19.42
C PRO A 196 10.00 -25.58 18.36
N GLN A 197 9.00 -26.35 18.75
CA GLN A 197 8.18 -27.16 17.84
C GLN A 197 6.98 -26.36 17.26
N SER A 198 6.73 -25.17 17.75
CA SER A 198 5.60 -24.36 17.30
C SER A 198 5.95 -23.59 16.02
N ASN A 199 5.16 -23.77 14.98
CA ASN A 199 5.27 -23.01 13.73
C ASN A 199 4.62 -21.61 13.80
N ARG A 200 4.01 -21.26 14.94
CA ARG A 200 3.34 -19.96 15.12
C ARG A 200 4.31 -18.83 15.42
N PHE A 201 5.45 -19.15 16.02
CA PHE A 201 6.40 -18.18 16.54
C PHE A 201 7.73 -18.27 15.81
N THR A 202 8.40 -17.14 15.69
CA THR A 202 9.72 -17.05 15.07
C THR A 202 10.69 -16.23 15.91
N ARG A 203 11.96 -16.46 15.71
CA ARG A 203 13.07 -15.64 16.25
C ARG A 203 13.86 -14.92 15.13
N GLY A 204 13.38 -14.98 13.91
CA GLY A 204 13.95 -14.29 12.75
C GLY A 204 13.10 -13.09 12.36
N PHE A 205 13.69 -11.90 12.32
CA PHE A 205 13.00 -10.65 12.05
C PHE A 205 13.71 -9.85 10.98
N LEU A 206 12.95 -9.43 9.98
CA LEU A 206 13.39 -8.46 8.98
C LEU A 206 12.61 -7.16 9.19
N ILE A 207 13.32 -6.10 9.52
CA ILE A 207 12.74 -4.76 9.69
C ILE A 207 13.11 -3.93 8.47
N VAL A 208 12.10 -3.45 7.74
CA VAL A 208 12.30 -2.66 6.53
C VAL A 208 11.82 -1.23 6.77
N THR A 209 12.64 -0.27 6.37
CA THR A 209 12.40 1.16 6.57
C THR A 209 12.48 1.93 5.25
N PRO A 210 11.86 3.11 5.14
CA PRO A 210 11.99 3.95 3.93
C PRO A 210 13.39 4.57 3.78
N GLY A 211 14.10 4.88 4.87
CA GLY A 211 15.38 5.58 4.81
C GLY A 211 16.45 5.02 5.74
N ILE A 212 17.71 5.41 5.48
CA ILE A 212 18.88 5.00 6.27
C ILE A 212 18.84 5.60 7.68
N THR A 213 18.40 6.84 7.82
CA THR A 213 18.28 7.54 9.10
C THR A 213 17.35 6.81 10.07
N ILE A 214 16.22 6.29 9.56
CA ILE A 214 15.28 5.48 10.36
C ILE A 214 15.94 4.17 10.77
N ARG A 215 16.64 3.52 9.86
CA ARG A 215 17.38 2.27 10.13
C ARG A 215 18.32 2.45 11.32
N ASP A 216 19.10 3.53 11.32
CA ASP A 216 20.10 3.77 12.39
C ASP A 216 19.43 4.04 13.74
N ARG A 217 18.25 4.67 13.75
CA ARG A 217 17.46 4.90 14.96
C ARG A 217 16.86 3.60 15.52
N LEU A 218 16.46 2.67 14.65
CA LEU A 218 15.85 1.41 15.08
C LEU A 218 16.85 0.41 15.69
N ARG A 219 18.15 0.78 15.79
CA ARG A 219 19.16 -0.05 16.47
C ARG A 219 18.76 -0.44 17.89
N VAL A 220 17.95 0.37 18.56
CA VAL A 220 17.42 0.07 19.91
C VAL A 220 16.59 -1.22 19.97
N LEU A 221 16.24 -1.80 18.82
CA LEU A 221 15.59 -3.10 18.68
C LEU A 221 16.59 -4.27 18.66
N LEU A 222 17.89 -4.00 18.54
CA LEU A 222 18.93 -5.02 18.58
C LEU A 222 19.24 -5.37 20.03
N PRO A 223 19.12 -6.63 20.47
CA PRO A 223 19.35 -7.02 21.86
C PRO A 223 20.76 -6.71 22.40
N ASN A 224 21.76 -6.65 21.51
CA ASN A 224 23.14 -6.37 21.88
C ASN A 224 23.47 -4.87 21.88
N ASP A 225 22.54 -3.98 21.50
CA ASP A 225 22.77 -2.53 21.59
C ASP A 225 22.67 -2.08 23.05
N PRO A 226 23.60 -1.25 23.55
CA PRO A 226 23.56 -0.74 24.92
C PRO A 226 22.26 0.02 25.26
N GLU A 227 21.63 0.65 24.27
CA GLU A 227 20.38 1.38 24.40
C GLU A 227 19.14 0.54 24.05
N ASN A 228 19.27 -0.80 24.00
CA ASN A 228 18.15 -1.65 23.61
C ASN A 228 16.93 -1.46 24.50
N TYR A 229 15.73 -1.47 23.90
CA TYR A 229 14.48 -1.23 24.61
C TYR A 229 14.08 -2.38 25.54
N TYR A 230 14.58 -3.58 25.33
CA TYR A 230 14.24 -4.75 26.15
C TYR A 230 14.71 -4.56 27.57
N ALA A 231 15.93 -4.06 27.76
CA ALA A 231 16.52 -3.77 29.08
C ALA A 231 16.21 -2.35 29.56
N THR A 232 16.45 -1.31 28.72
CA THR A 232 16.33 0.11 29.13
C THR A 232 14.89 0.54 29.42
N ARG A 233 13.90 -0.14 28.82
CA ARG A 233 12.46 0.08 29.06
C ARG A 233 11.81 -1.07 29.78
N GLU A 234 12.59 -2.03 30.28
CA GLU A 234 12.09 -3.15 31.07
C GLU A 234 10.94 -3.92 30.37
N LEU A 235 10.98 -4.07 29.03
CA LEU A 235 9.89 -4.68 28.27
C LEU A 235 9.76 -6.19 28.44
N ILE A 236 10.76 -6.83 29.05
CA ILE A 236 10.84 -8.29 29.24
C ILE A 236 11.09 -8.59 30.71
N PRO A 237 10.36 -9.56 31.32
CA PRO A 237 10.68 -10.04 32.66
C PRO A 237 12.14 -10.49 32.78
N PRO A 238 12.82 -10.23 33.91
CA PRO A 238 14.27 -10.52 34.07
C PRO A 238 14.67 -11.94 33.73
N ASP A 239 13.83 -12.93 34.04
CA ASP A 239 14.09 -14.35 33.76
C ASP A 239 13.91 -14.75 32.27
N MET A 240 13.34 -13.84 31.44
CA MET A 240 13.15 -14.03 30.00
C MET A 240 14.15 -13.21 29.17
N ILE A 241 14.96 -12.33 29.77
CA ILE A 241 15.94 -11.51 29.06
C ILE A 241 16.95 -12.37 28.28
N GLY A 242 17.35 -13.51 28.83
CA GLY A 242 18.24 -14.45 28.16
C GLY A 242 17.70 -15.02 26.85
N ASP A 243 16.38 -15.06 26.67
CA ASP A 243 15.75 -15.58 25.47
C ASP A 243 15.85 -14.60 24.30
N ILE A 244 15.79 -13.27 24.56
CA ILE A 244 15.81 -12.25 23.51
C ILE A 244 17.15 -12.21 22.75
N HIS A 245 18.25 -12.57 23.38
CA HIS A 245 19.57 -12.65 22.73
C HIS A 245 19.63 -13.74 21.64
N ARG A 246 18.62 -14.62 21.56
CA ARG A 246 18.50 -15.62 20.50
C ARG A 246 17.75 -15.10 19.28
N ALA A 247 17.20 -13.89 19.33
CA ALA A 247 16.59 -13.24 18.19
C ALA A 247 17.66 -12.92 17.13
N LYS A 248 17.33 -13.15 15.87
CA LYS A 248 18.09 -12.70 14.72
C LYS A 248 17.33 -11.58 14.03
N ILE A 249 17.85 -10.38 14.12
CA ILE A 249 17.18 -9.17 13.67
C ILE A 249 18.05 -8.48 12.62
N VAL A 250 17.50 -8.31 11.43
CA VAL A 250 18.12 -7.51 10.37
C VAL A 250 17.27 -6.26 10.15
N ILE A 251 17.89 -5.10 10.23
CA ILE A 251 17.27 -3.80 9.96
C ILE A 251 17.86 -3.26 8.67
N THR A 252 17.02 -3.03 7.68
CA THR A 252 17.42 -2.56 6.35
C THR A 252 16.47 -1.50 5.82
N ASN A 253 16.89 -0.76 4.80
CA ASN A 253 15.98 0.08 4.03
C ASN A 253 15.56 -0.66 2.73
N TYR A 254 14.42 -0.26 2.14
CA TYR A 254 13.91 -0.91 0.94
C TYR A 254 14.87 -0.77 -0.27
N HIS A 255 15.70 0.28 -0.33
CA HIS A 255 16.69 0.46 -1.39
C HIS A 255 17.73 -0.67 -1.42
N ALA A 256 17.96 -1.35 -0.30
CA ALA A 256 18.87 -2.48 -0.23
C ALA A 256 18.42 -3.66 -1.11
N PHE A 257 17.13 -3.76 -1.42
CA PHE A 257 16.58 -4.76 -2.34
C PHE A 257 16.86 -4.45 -3.81
N LYS A 258 17.37 -3.26 -4.14
CA LYS A 258 17.81 -2.95 -5.49
C LYS A 258 19.00 -3.83 -5.84
N LEU A 259 18.89 -4.51 -6.97
CA LEU A 259 19.96 -5.36 -7.49
C LEU A 259 21.16 -4.50 -7.89
N ARG A 260 22.35 -4.94 -7.50
CA ARG A 260 23.61 -4.24 -7.80
C ARG A 260 24.27 -4.85 -9.02
N GLU A 261 24.98 -4.02 -9.78
CA GLU A 261 25.88 -4.50 -10.81
C GLU A 261 27.08 -5.17 -10.12
N GLN A 262 27.30 -6.45 -10.41
CA GLN A 262 28.48 -7.14 -9.91
C GLN A 262 29.69 -6.84 -10.81
N MET A 263 30.51 -5.90 -10.41
CA MET A 263 31.77 -5.58 -11.08
C MET A 263 32.97 -6.13 -10.30
N ALA A 264 32.96 -7.40 -9.97
CA ALA A 264 34.14 -8.04 -9.35
C ALA A 264 34.89 -8.96 -10.33
N LEU A 265 35.05 -8.54 -11.57
CA LEU A 265 36.02 -9.15 -12.50
C LEU A 265 37.29 -8.32 -12.49
N SER A 266 38.45 -8.98 -12.33
CA SER A 266 39.75 -8.31 -12.51
C SER A 266 39.84 -7.67 -13.90
N ALA A 267 40.61 -6.60 -14.05
CA ALA A 267 40.76 -5.90 -15.32
C ALA A 267 41.15 -6.84 -16.50
N GLY A 268 41.94 -7.87 -16.23
CA GLY A 268 42.32 -8.89 -17.21
C GLY A 268 41.18 -9.85 -17.58
N SER A 269 40.36 -10.29 -16.61
CA SER A 269 39.20 -11.12 -16.86
C SER A 269 38.11 -10.40 -17.60
N ARG A 270 37.96 -9.09 -17.34
CA ARG A 270 37.02 -8.21 -18.05
C ARG A 270 37.43 -8.06 -19.54
N ALA A 271 38.70 -7.81 -19.82
CA ALA A 271 39.20 -7.69 -21.18
C ALA A 271 39.03 -9.00 -21.99
N LEU A 272 39.19 -10.16 -21.34
CA LEU A 272 39.02 -11.47 -21.97
C LEU A 272 37.55 -11.81 -22.29
N LEU A 273 36.61 -11.43 -21.41
CA LEU A 273 35.16 -11.69 -21.56
C LEU A 273 34.47 -10.65 -22.43
N GLN A 274 34.99 -9.43 -22.49
CA GLN A 274 34.40 -8.31 -23.23
C GLN A 274 34.68 -8.38 -24.74
N GLY A 275 35.76 -9.03 -25.18
CA GLY A 275 36.12 -9.05 -26.58
C GLY A 275 36.08 -7.66 -27.21
N ARG A 276 35.36 -7.53 -28.34
CA ARG A 276 35.06 -6.24 -29.02
C ARG A 276 33.61 -5.80 -28.83
N GLY A 277 32.85 -6.36 -27.86
CA GLY A 277 31.45 -6.07 -27.58
C GLY A 277 31.24 -5.02 -26.47
N GLU A 278 29.97 -4.65 -26.26
CA GLU A 278 29.56 -3.72 -25.20
C GLU A 278 29.88 -4.25 -23.79
N PRO A 279 29.98 -3.37 -22.76
CA PRO A 279 30.32 -3.78 -21.39
C PRO A 279 29.34 -4.79 -20.83
N LEU A 280 29.83 -5.93 -20.36
CA LEU A 280 29.04 -6.94 -19.65
C LEU A 280 28.44 -6.30 -18.37
N GLN A 281 27.14 -6.05 -18.39
CA GLN A 281 26.40 -5.69 -17.20
C GLN A 281 26.03 -6.96 -16.43
N THR A 282 26.80 -7.28 -15.40
CA THR A 282 26.48 -8.39 -14.50
C THR A 282 25.72 -7.85 -13.29
N THR A 283 24.43 -8.06 -13.24
CA THR A 283 23.65 -7.80 -12.06
C THR A 283 23.59 -9.00 -11.14
N GLU A 284 23.52 -8.77 -9.83
CA GLU A 284 23.40 -9.85 -8.84
C GLU A 284 22.06 -10.59 -8.99
N THR A 285 22.03 -11.86 -8.64
CA THR A 285 20.79 -12.64 -8.57
C THR A 285 20.00 -12.24 -7.31
N VAL A 286 18.68 -12.55 -7.29
CA VAL A 286 17.85 -12.31 -6.09
C VAL A 286 18.41 -13.06 -4.88
N GLY A 287 18.92 -14.28 -5.05
CA GLY A 287 19.54 -15.03 -3.96
C GLY A 287 20.79 -14.34 -3.39
N GLN A 288 21.64 -13.77 -4.26
CA GLN A 288 22.81 -12.98 -3.86
C GLN A 288 22.39 -11.67 -3.16
N MET A 289 21.38 -10.99 -3.69
CA MET A 289 20.81 -9.80 -3.08
C MET A 289 20.32 -10.10 -1.65
N LEU A 290 19.55 -11.17 -1.46
CA LEU A 290 19.08 -11.58 -0.13
C LEU A 290 20.23 -11.93 0.80
N ALA A 291 21.24 -12.67 0.31
CA ALA A 291 22.43 -13.01 1.09
C ALA A 291 23.24 -11.75 1.50
N ARG A 292 23.27 -10.72 0.66
CA ARG A 292 23.88 -9.42 0.96
C ARG A 292 23.08 -8.61 1.97
N VAL A 293 21.75 -8.58 1.82
CA VAL A 293 20.86 -7.73 2.63
C VAL A 293 20.66 -8.33 4.03
N MET A 294 20.51 -9.65 4.12
CA MET A 294 20.16 -10.32 5.37
C MET A 294 20.90 -11.65 5.58
N PRO A 295 22.24 -11.65 5.60
CA PRO A 295 23.03 -12.87 5.71
C PRO A 295 22.68 -13.69 6.96
N GLU A 296 22.37 -13.03 8.06
CA GLU A 296 22.02 -13.64 9.34
C GLU A 296 20.71 -14.44 9.32
N LEU A 297 19.77 -14.06 8.41
CA LEU A 297 18.48 -14.69 8.30
C LEU A 297 18.47 -15.84 7.27
N MET A 298 19.50 -16.00 6.45
CA MET A 298 19.51 -16.99 5.37
C MET A 298 19.35 -18.45 5.85
N SER A 299 19.68 -18.73 7.11
CA SER A 299 19.47 -20.04 7.75
C SER A 299 18.10 -20.21 8.42
N MET A 300 17.28 -19.15 8.42
CA MET A 300 15.98 -19.14 9.09
C MET A 300 14.85 -19.51 8.13
N LYS A 301 13.73 -19.96 8.69
CA LYS A 301 12.48 -20.20 7.96
C LYS A 301 11.33 -19.49 8.66
N ASN A 302 10.32 -19.07 7.88
CA ASN A 302 9.12 -18.42 8.37
C ASN A 302 9.40 -17.21 9.27
N ILE A 303 10.19 -16.26 8.76
CA ILE A 303 10.53 -15.04 9.47
C ILE A 303 9.34 -14.09 9.59
N LEU A 304 9.39 -13.17 10.55
CA LEU A 304 8.45 -12.06 10.67
C LEU A 304 9.04 -10.81 10.01
N VAL A 305 8.24 -10.15 9.17
CA VAL A 305 8.62 -8.87 8.56
C VAL A 305 7.89 -7.74 9.29
N LEU A 306 8.63 -6.70 9.71
CA LEU A 306 8.09 -5.47 10.29
C LEU A 306 8.42 -4.32 9.35
N ASN A 307 7.40 -3.67 8.79
CA ASN A 307 7.57 -2.48 7.97
C ASN A 307 7.37 -1.23 8.84
N ASP A 308 8.41 -0.41 9.01
CA ASP A 308 8.24 0.93 9.55
C ASP A 308 7.81 1.87 8.43
N GLU A 309 6.83 2.73 8.69
CA GLU A 309 6.15 3.55 7.68
C GLU A 309 5.60 2.70 6.51
N GLY A 310 4.92 1.61 6.86
CA GLY A 310 4.44 0.58 5.92
C GLY A 310 3.49 1.10 4.82
N HIS A 311 3.03 2.37 4.89
CA HIS A 311 2.23 3.01 3.84
C HIS A 311 3.01 3.25 2.53
N HIS A 312 4.33 3.15 2.54
CA HIS A 312 5.16 3.15 1.33
C HIS A 312 5.28 1.77 0.66
N CYS A 313 4.78 0.71 1.30
CA CYS A 313 4.88 -0.65 0.79
C CYS A 313 3.51 -1.12 0.31
N TYR A 314 3.22 -0.97 -0.97
CA TYR A 314 1.96 -1.40 -1.59
C TYR A 314 2.19 -1.87 -3.03
N ARG A 315 1.21 -2.59 -3.57
CA ARG A 315 1.12 -2.88 -5.02
C ARG A 315 0.27 -1.79 -5.67
N GLU A 316 0.79 -1.18 -6.71
CA GLU A 316 0.01 -0.28 -7.54
C GLU A 316 -1.03 -1.07 -8.35
N ARG A 317 -2.17 -0.43 -8.63
CA ARG A 317 -3.15 -0.94 -9.60
C ARG A 317 -3.00 -0.23 -10.94
N PRO A 318 -3.37 -0.89 -12.06
CA PRO A 318 -3.50 -0.19 -13.33
C PRO A 318 -4.45 1.01 -13.16
N ARG A 319 -4.05 2.16 -13.69
CA ARG A 319 -4.89 3.37 -13.63
C ARG A 319 -6.10 3.18 -14.54
N ASP A 320 -7.28 3.34 -14.01
CA ASP A 320 -8.46 3.53 -14.84
C ASP A 320 -8.37 4.90 -15.52
N LEU A 321 -8.72 4.96 -16.82
CA LEU A 321 -8.66 6.16 -17.66
C LEU A 321 -9.52 7.34 -17.16
N ALA A 322 -10.32 7.13 -16.11
CA ALA A 322 -11.18 8.12 -15.45
C ALA A 322 -10.54 8.82 -14.25
N GLU A 323 -9.32 8.43 -13.81
CA GLU A 323 -8.64 9.14 -12.74
C GLU A 323 -8.17 10.52 -13.21
N GLU A 324 -8.43 11.55 -12.39
CA GLU A 324 -8.04 12.95 -12.62
C GLU A 324 -6.61 13.06 -13.14
N ALA A 325 -6.45 13.81 -14.23
CA ALA A 325 -5.15 14.16 -14.77
C ALA A 325 -4.33 14.88 -13.67
N LEU A 326 -3.34 14.20 -13.16
CA LEU A 326 -2.37 14.77 -12.22
C LEU A 326 -1.60 15.89 -12.91
N ALA A 327 -1.27 16.94 -12.17
CA ALA A 327 -0.32 17.93 -12.65
C ALA A 327 1.06 17.27 -12.89
N ALA A 328 1.87 17.78 -13.82
CA ALA A 328 3.13 17.14 -14.20
C ALA A 328 4.08 16.87 -13.00
N ASP A 329 4.11 17.80 -12.04
CA ASP A 329 4.93 17.64 -10.81
C ASP A 329 4.35 16.55 -9.90
N GLU A 330 3.03 16.46 -9.78
CA GLU A 330 2.33 15.43 -9.00
C GLU A 330 2.47 14.03 -9.64
N GLN A 331 2.47 13.97 -10.96
CA GLN A 331 2.69 12.73 -11.70
C GLN A 331 4.10 12.20 -11.47
N GLN A 332 5.11 13.06 -11.48
CA GLN A 332 6.50 12.66 -11.22
C GLN A 332 6.68 12.16 -9.77
N GLU A 333 6.00 12.80 -8.81
CA GLU A 333 6.03 12.35 -7.40
C GLU A 333 5.33 11.00 -7.24
N ALA A 334 4.18 10.80 -7.89
CA ALA A 334 3.46 9.54 -7.89
C ALA A 334 4.29 8.39 -8.52
N GLU A 335 4.97 8.64 -9.62
CA GLU A 335 5.86 7.65 -10.26
C GLU A 335 7.02 7.24 -9.34
N LYS A 336 7.62 8.20 -8.65
CA LYS A 336 8.68 7.92 -7.65
C LYS A 336 8.16 7.06 -6.49
N ASN A 337 6.98 7.41 -5.96
CA ASN A 337 6.36 6.67 -4.86
C ASN A 337 6.01 5.24 -5.29
N ASN A 338 5.47 5.05 -6.49
CA ASN A 338 5.14 3.74 -7.03
C ASN A 338 6.40 2.89 -7.30
N ALA A 339 7.48 3.49 -7.82
CA ALA A 339 8.75 2.81 -8.03
C ALA A 339 9.35 2.34 -6.68
N ALA A 340 9.29 3.17 -5.65
CA ALA A 340 9.72 2.82 -4.30
C ALA A 340 8.85 1.70 -3.71
N ALA A 341 7.53 1.81 -3.82
CA ALA A 341 6.58 0.82 -3.33
C ALA A 341 6.76 -0.54 -4.02
N ARG A 342 6.97 -0.53 -5.34
CA ARG A 342 7.24 -1.74 -6.14
C ARG A 342 8.54 -2.42 -5.70
N LEU A 343 9.62 -1.65 -5.52
CA LEU A 343 10.89 -2.20 -5.06
C LEU A 343 10.76 -2.83 -3.66
N TRP A 344 10.04 -2.17 -2.76
CA TRP A 344 9.83 -2.65 -1.40
C TRP A 344 9.02 -3.94 -1.36
N ILE A 345 7.85 -3.95 -1.99
CA ILE A 345 6.98 -5.14 -1.97
C ILE A 345 7.64 -6.33 -2.66
N THR A 346 8.31 -6.11 -3.80
CA THR A 346 9.04 -7.17 -4.53
C THR A 346 10.18 -7.75 -3.68
N GLY A 347 10.87 -6.90 -2.90
CA GLY A 347 11.88 -7.35 -1.94
C GLY A 347 11.29 -8.31 -0.89
N ILE A 348 10.14 -7.97 -0.30
CA ILE A 348 9.47 -8.83 0.69
C ILE A 348 8.98 -10.13 0.05
N GLU A 349 8.47 -10.09 -1.18
CA GLU A 349 8.06 -11.28 -1.93
C GLU A 349 9.23 -12.22 -2.20
N ALA A 350 10.37 -11.67 -2.57
CA ALA A 350 11.60 -12.45 -2.74
C ALA A 350 12.02 -13.14 -1.43
N VAL A 351 11.90 -12.46 -0.30
CA VAL A 351 12.12 -13.02 1.04
C VAL A 351 11.11 -14.12 1.33
N ALA A 352 9.82 -13.88 1.07
CA ALA A 352 8.75 -14.85 1.30
C ALA A 352 8.96 -16.13 0.47
N HIS A 353 9.37 -15.98 -0.78
CA HIS A 353 9.66 -17.11 -1.66
C HIS A 353 10.88 -17.92 -1.19
N LYS A 354 11.92 -17.28 -0.69
CA LYS A 354 13.18 -17.93 -0.32
C LYS A 354 13.17 -18.55 1.09
N LEU A 355 12.67 -17.80 2.08
CA LEU A 355 12.73 -18.18 3.50
C LEU A 355 11.37 -18.55 4.07
N GLY A 356 10.28 -18.14 3.43
CA GLY A 356 8.96 -18.09 4.01
C GLY A 356 8.80 -16.88 4.94
N VAL A 357 7.63 -16.25 4.89
CA VAL A 357 7.25 -15.15 5.77
C VAL A 357 5.98 -15.55 6.50
N SER A 358 6.06 -15.65 7.82
CA SER A 358 4.92 -16.01 8.65
C SER A 358 3.84 -14.94 8.61
N ARG A 359 4.25 -13.67 8.66
CA ARG A 359 3.38 -12.49 8.57
C ARG A 359 4.21 -11.25 8.25
N VAL A 360 3.57 -10.26 7.64
CA VAL A 360 4.09 -8.90 7.49
C VAL A 360 3.26 -7.98 8.38
N ILE A 361 3.89 -7.23 9.28
CA ILE A 361 3.23 -6.26 10.14
C ILE A 361 3.66 -4.86 9.71
N ASP A 362 2.72 -4.09 9.21
CA ASP A 362 2.92 -2.70 8.79
C ASP A 362 2.62 -1.79 9.97
N LEU A 363 3.59 -0.97 10.37
CA LEU A 363 3.42 0.07 11.36
C LEU A 363 3.45 1.43 10.66
N SER A 364 2.38 2.21 10.79
CA SER A 364 2.29 3.53 10.18
C SER A 364 1.36 4.44 10.97
N ALA A 365 1.61 5.74 10.95
CA ALA A 365 0.63 6.72 11.40
C ALA A 365 -0.50 6.90 10.37
N THR A 366 -0.21 6.57 9.12
CA THR A 366 -1.01 6.89 7.95
C THR A 366 -1.09 5.65 7.04
N SER A 367 -1.79 4.61 7.49
CA SER A 367 -1.96 3.35 6.74
C SER A 367 -2.91 3.51 5.55
N PHE A 368 -2.62 4.48 4.66
CA PHE A 368 -3.41 4.81 3.47
C PHE A 368 -2.62 4.57 2.20
N PHE A 369 -3.32 4.29 1.10
CA PHE A 369 -2.71 4.29 -0.22
C PHE A 369 -2.33 5.71 -0.64
N LEU A 370 -1.15 5.84 -1.21
CA LEU A 370 -0.64 7.11 -1.71
C LEU A 370 -1.33 7.50 -3.03
N ARG A 371 -1.35 8.80 -3.31
CA ARG A 371 -1.89 9.33 -4.56
C ARG A 371 -1.14 8.77 -5.77
N GLY A 372 -1.88 8.37 -6.80
CA GLY A 372 -1.32 7.76 -8.01
C GLY A 372 -0.99 6.27 -7.89
N SER A 373 -1.36 5.61 -6.77
CA SER A 373 -1.21 4.17 -6.56
C SER A 373 -2.24 3.32 -7.32
N GLY A 374 -3.18 3.95 -8.04
CA GLY A 374 -4.35 3.28 -8.65
C GLY A 374 -5.47 2.96 -7.65
N TYR A 375 -5.35 3.46 -6.43
CA TYR A 375 -6.43 3.50 -5.43
C TYR A 375 -6.82 4.94 -5.18
N ALA A 376 -8.08 5.17 -4.78
CA ALA A 376 -8.52 6.49 -4.37
C ALA A 376 -7.64 7.00 -3.21
N GLU A 377 -7.17 8.25 -3.31
CA GLU A 377 -6.30 8.85 -2.31
C GLU A 377 -6.96 8.83 -0.93
N GLY A 378 -6.19 8.45 0.09
CA GLY A 378 -6.68 8.35 1.47
C GLY A 378 -7.48 7.08 1.77
N THR A 379 -7.56 6.13 0.84
CA THR A 379 -8.14 4.81 1.12
C THR A 379 -7.28 4.08 2.15
N LEU A 380 -7.89 3.70 3.27
CA LEU A 380 -7.23 2.94 4.32
C LEU A 380 -6.88 1.52 3.81
N PHE A 381 -5.75 0.99 4.20
CA PHE A 381 -5.38 -0.38 3.85
C PHE A 381 -6.43 -1.38 4.35
N PRO A 382 -6.98 -2.25 3.49
CA PRO A 382 -8.02 -3.21 3.88
C PRO A 382 -7.59 -4.21 4.98
N TRP A 383 -6.30 -4.38 5.17
CA TRP A 383 -5.72 -5.24 6.22
C TRP A 383 -5.37 -4.48 7.51
N THR A 384 -5.90 -3.25 7.71
CA THR A 384 -5.71 -2.49 8.95
C THR A 384 -6.60 -3.08 10.06
N VAL A 385 -5.98 -3.42 11.20
CA VAL A 385 -6.66 -4.11 12.32
C VAL A 385 -6.66 -3.32 13.60
N SER A 386 -5.88 -2.23 13.69
CA SER A 386 -5.79 -1.36 14.85
C SER A 386 -5.68 0.09 14.39
N ASP A 387 -6.35 1.01 15.10
CA ASP A 387 -6.29 2.45 14.84
C ASP A 387 -6.21 3.21 16.16
N PHE A 388 -5.12 3.94 16.33
CA PHE A 388 -4.95 4.96 17.35
C PHE A 388 -4.66 6.27 16.64
N SER A 389 -5.71 7.08 16.45
CA SER A 389 -5.68 8.30 15.65
C SER A 389 -4.91 9.43 16.35
N LEU A 390 -4.63 10.51 15.61
CA LEU A 390 -4.04 11.72 16.19
C LEU A 390 -4.94 12.33 17.29
N MET A 391 -6.26 12.28 17.12
CA MET A 391 -7.18 12.74 18.16
C MET A 391 -7.10 11.89 19.42
N ASP A 392 -7.04 10.56 19.28
CA ASP A 392 -6.82 9.67 20.44
C ASP A 392 -5.51 10.03 21.16
N ALA A 393 -4.45 10.30 20.39
CA ALA A 393 -3.13 10.65 20.94
C ALA A 393 -3.16 12.00 21.68
N ILE A 394 -3.90 12.98 21.19
CA ILE A 394 -4.10 14.29 21.87
C ILE A 394 -4.93 14.09 23.15
N GLU A 395 -6.04 13.38 23.06
CA GLU A 395 -6.96 13.15 24.19
C GLU A 395 -6.32 12.31 25.31
N CYS A 396 -5.34 11.46 24.97
CA CYS A 396 -4.52 10.74 25.94
C CYS A 396 -3.25 11.49 26.33
N GLY A 397 -2.99 12.66 25.75
CA GLY A 397 -1.81 13.46 26.03
C GLY A 397 -0.50 12.82 25.54
N VAL A 398 -0.54 11.81 24.67
CA VAL A 398 0.66 11.12 24.18
C VAL A 398 1.49 12.01 23.24
N VAL A 399 0.86 13.02 22.65
CA VAL A 399 1.47 14.00 21.76
C VAL A 399 1.19 15.43 22.18
N LYS A 400 1.97 16.40 21.66
CA LYS A 400 1.71 17.83 21.81
C LYS A 400 0.42 18.21 21.07
N LEU A 401 -0.22 19.28 21.53
CA LEU A 401 -1.36 19.88 20.83
C LEU A 401 -0.86 20.85 19.74
N PRO A 402 -1.16 20.62 18.46
CA PRO A 402 -0.83 21.56 17.41
C PRO A 402 -1.72 22.81 17.49
N ARG A 403 -1.11 23.99 17.45
CA ARG A 403 -1.81 25.28 17.35
C ARG A 403 -1.66 25.79 15.93
N VAL A 404 -2.78 26.08 15.28
CA VAL A 404 -2.84 26.61 13.91
C VAL A 404 -3.53 27.97 13.90
N PRO A 405 -3.21 28.88 12.96
CA PRO A 405 -3.91 30.16 12.83
C PRO A 405 -5.41 29.95 12.59
N VAL A 406 -6.25 30.65 13.34
CA VAL A 406 -7.72 30.50 13.28
C VAL A 406 -8.38 31.69 12.57
N ALA A 407 -7.79 32.88 12.64
CA ALA A 407 -8.30 34.10 12.05
C ALA A 407 -7.18 35.03 11.63
N GLU A 408 -7.44 35.88 10.65
CA GLU A 408 -6.59 37.01 10.22
C GLU A 408 -7.42 38.31 10.24
N ASN A 409 -6.71 39.43 10.39
CA ASN A 409 -7.33 40.77 10.33
C ASN A 409 -7.63 41.22 8.87
N ILE A 410 -7.67 40.29 7.93
CA ILE A 410 -7.94 40.55 6.50
C ILE A 410 -9.38 40.12 6.20
N PRO A 411 -10.29 41.04 5.81
CA PRO A 411 -11.65 40.68 5.44
C PRO A 411 -11.69 39.79 4.18
N ASP A 412 -12.69 38.90 4.11
CA ASP A 412 -13.06 38.10 2.94
C ASP A 412 -12.17 36.90 2.52
N GLN A 413 -11.50 36.24 3.45
CA GLN A 413 -10.85 34.94 3.12
C GLN A 413 -11.48 33.78 3.94
N GLU A 414 -11.84 32.69 3.24
CA GLU A 414 -12.38 31.48 3.87
C GLU A 414 -11.37 30.78 4.78
N MET A 415 -10.05 31.02 4.59
CA MET A 415 -8.98 30.43 5.39
C MET A 415 -7.86 31.45 5.63
N PRO A 416 -7.30 31.52 6.87
CA PRO A 416 -6.20 32.42 7.20
C PRO A 416 -5.00 32.27 6.26
N MET A 417 -4.40 33.38 5.82
CA MET A 417 -3.25 33.41 4.90
C MET A 417 -2.07 32.58 5.46
N PHE A 418 -1.78 32.69 6.75
CA PHE A 418 -0.70 31.94 7.41
C PHE A 418 -0.96 30.43 7.51
N ARG A 419 -2.20 29.99 7.32
CA ARG A 419 -2.56 28.58 7.25
C ARG A 419 -2.39 28.01 5.84
N ASN A 420 -2.61 28.85 4.81
CA ASN A 420 -2.48 28.45 3.40
C ASN A 420 -1.43 29.30 2.66
N LEU A 421 -0.29 29.53 3.30
CA LEU A 421 0.77 30.43 2.84
C LEU A 421 1.24 30.11 1.42
N TRP A 422 1.44 28.84 1.10
CA TRP A 422 1.97 28.42 -0.21
C TRP A 422 1.12 28.89 -1.39
N GLU A 423 -0.20 28.81 -1.29
CA GLU A 423 -1.09 29.25 -2.37
C GLU A 423 -0.93 30.73 -2.71
N HIS A 424 -0.53 31.52 -1.73
CA HIS A 424 -0.32 32.98 -1.86
C HIS A 424 1.07 33.35 -2.38
N ILE A 425 2.06 32.50 -2.21
CA ILE A 425 3.46 32.81 -2.59
C ILE A 425 4.00 32.01 -3.76
N ARG A 426 3.35 30.89 -4.15
CA ARG A 426 3.87 29.93 -5.14
C ARG A 426 4.25 30.55 -6.50
N LYS A 427 3.61 31.64 -6.88
CA LYS A 427 3.88 32.32 -8.17
C LYS A 427 5.20 33.06 -8.16
N ASP A 428 5.62 33.53 -6.97
CA ASP A 428 6.80 34.35 -6.75
C ASP A 428 8.02 33.52 -6.32
N MET A 429 7.82 32.19 -6.15
CA MET A 429 8.88 31.29 -5.71
C MET A 429 9.56 30.58 -6.87
N PRO A 430 10.87 30.23 -6.76
CA PRO A 430 11.63 29.56 -7.80
C PRO A 430 11.04 28.19 -8.15
N LYS A 431 10.90 27.94 -9.47
CA LYS A 431 10.45 26.66 -10.00
C LYS A 431 11.65 25.73 -10.23
N LYS A 432 11.44 24.42 -10.06
CA LYS A 432 12.41 23.41 -10.43
C LYS A 432 12.54 23.37 -11.95
N GLY A 433 13.69 23.77 -12.50
CA GLY A 433 13.98 23.73 -13.94
C GLY A 433 14.67 24.99 -14.47
N ARG A 434 15.43 24.84 -15.55
CA ARG A 434 16.24 25.88 -16.22
C ARG A 434 15.37 27.02 -16.78
N GLY A 435 14.95 27.93 -15.93
CA GLY A 435 14.39 29.21 -16.34
C GLY A 435 15.47 30.30 -16.32
N LYS A 436 15.54 31.18 -17.32
CA LYS A 436 16.41 32.35 -17.42
C LYS A 436 16.12 33.48 -16.41
N ALA A 437 15.42 33.21 -15.32
CA ALA A 437 15.31 34.17 -14.23
C ALA A 437 16.56 33.99 -13.34
N GLY A 438 17.34 35.06 -13.19
CA GLY A 438 18.51 35.05 -12.33
C GLY A 438 18.21 34.61 -10.90
N PRO A 439 19.21 34.23 -10.10
CA PRO A 439 19.00 33.76 -8.72
C PRO A 439 18.19 34.82 -7.96
N LEU A 440 17.12 34.41 -7.32
CA LEU A 440 16.36 35.27 -6.42
C LEU A 440 17.31 35.72 -5.29
N ASP A 441 17.34 37.03 -5.07
CA ASP A 441 18.08 37.61 -3.95
C ASP A 441 17.49 37.14 -2.63
N PRO A 442 18.23 36.45 -1.76
CA PRO A 442 17.74 36.04 -0.46
C PRO A 442 17.14 37.17 0.38
N LEU A 443 17.63 38.41 0.18
CA LEU A 443 17.14 39.59 0.90
C LEU A 443 15.81 40.11 0.35
N ARG A 444 15.29 39.58 -0.76
CA ARG A 444 14.05 39.99 -1.44
C ARG A 444 13.01 38.89 -1.51
N LEU A 445 12.82 38.16 -0.42
CA LEU A 445 11.72 37.19 -0.32
C LEU A 445 10.34 37.87 -0.51
N PRO A 446 9.31 37.14 -0.98
CA PRO A 446 7.95 37.66 -1.03
C PRO A 446 7.52 38.19 0.35
N VAL A 447 6.93 39.39 0.38
CA VAL A 447 6.56 40.09 1.65
C VAL A 447 5.72 39.19 2.55
N ARG A 448 4.79 38.40 1.99
CA ARG A 448 3.95 37.50 2.76
C ARG A 448 4.75 36.39 3.45
N LEU A 449 5.81 35.89 2.80
CA LEU A 449 6.70 34.88 3.41
C LEU A 449 7.56 35.52 4.51
N GLN A 450 8.08 36.72 4.29
CA GLN A 450 8.80 37.47 5.33
C GLN A 450 7.93 37.69 6.55
N THR A 451 6.68 38.17 6.35
CA THR A 451 5.72 38.38 7.45
C THR A 451 5.42 37.09 8.23
N ALA A 452 5.26 35.97 7.54
CA ALA A 452 5.04 34.68 8.19
C ALA A 452 6.26 34.23 9.00
N LEU A 453 7.47 34.35 8.43
CA LEU A 453 8.72 34.03 9.12
C LEU A 453 8.92 34.90 10.36
N GLU A 454 8.74 36.22 10.26
CA GLU A 454 8.91 37.18 11.37
C GLU A 454 7.86 36.98 12.48
N ALA A 455 6.59 36.73 12.10
CA ALA A 455 5.52 36.47 13.05
C ALA A 455 5.79 35.19 13.86
N LEU A 456 6.13 34.08 13.18
CA LEU A 456 6.40 32.83 13.87
C LEU A 456 7.72 32.87 14.65
N TYR A 457 8.74 33.59 14.12
CA TYR A 457 10.00 33.82 14.82
C TYR A 457 9.80 34.63 16.11
N GLY A 458 8.98 35.67 16.09
CA GLY A 458 8.67 36.46 17.31
C GLY A 458 8.02 35.61 18.40
N HIS A 459 7.22 34.60 18.02
CA HIS A 459 6.69 33.62 18.96
C HIS A 459 7.76 32.64 19.44
N TYR A 460 8.62 32.17 18.52
CA TYR A 460 9.76 31.32 18.85
C TYR A 460 10.72 31.99 19.86
N GLU A 461 11.04 33.29 19.66
CA GLU A 461 11.92 34.04 20.55
C GLU A 461 11.36 34.08 21.98
N LYS A 462 10.06 34.25 22.15
CA LYS A 462 9.42 34.18 23.48
C LYS A 462 9.56 32.78 24.08
N THR A 463 9.31 31.75 23.30
CA THR A 463 9.48 30.35 23.74
C THR A 463 10.93 30.04 24.13
N PHE A 464 11.89 30.50 23.33
CA PHE A 464 13.32 30.37 23.62
C PHE A 464 13.69 31.00 24.96
N ARG A 465 13.27 32.23 25.20
CA ARG A 465 13.52 32.95 26.49
C ARG A 465 12.86 32.23 27.66
N HIS A 466 11.65 31.72 27.51
CA HIS A 466 10.98 30.96 28.57
C HIS A 466 11.74 29.66 28.89
N TRP A 467 12.23 28.95 27.88
CA TRP A 467 13.03 27.74 28.11
C TRP A 467 14.36 28.04 28.79
N GLU A 468 15.01 29.09 28.38
CA GLU A 468 16.23 29.57 29.01
C GLU A 468 15.99 29.95 30.52
N ALA A 469 14.92 30.68 30.79
CA ALA A 469 14.51 31.04 32.16
C ALA A 469 14.13 29.80 33.00
N ALA A 470 13.58 28.76 32.38
CA ALA A 470 13.24 27.49 33.02
C ALA A 470 14.46 26.55 33.19
N GLY A 471 15.67 26.94 32.73
CA GLY A 471 16.88 26.15 32.85
C GLY A 471 16.92 24.92 31.95
N ILE A 472 16.10 24.88 30.90
CA ILE A 472 16.13 23.80 29.90
C ILE A 472 17.38 23.97 29.04
N ARG A 473 18.28 22.98 29.08
CA ARG A 473 19.60 23.09 28.45
C ARG A 473 19.56 23.15 26.94
N VAL A 474 18.64 22.40 26.34
CA VAL A 474 18.51 22.36 24.87
C VAL A 474 17.58 23.44 24.37
N PRO A 475 17.91 24.16 23.29
CA PRO A 475 17.02 25.19 22.75
C PRO A 475 15.77 24.56 22.13
N PRO A 476 14.63 25.26 22.05
CA PRO A 476 13.51 24.86 21.22
C PRO A 476 13.94 24.85 19.74
N CYS A 477 13.36 23.98 18.93
CA CYS A 477 13.71 23.85 17.53
C CYS A 477 12.55 24.33 16.63
N PHE A 478 12.92 25.08 15.59
CA PHE A 478 12.03 25.61 14.53
C PHE A 478 12.30 24.85 13.23
N ILE A 479 11.27 24.30 12.60
CA ILE A 479 11.41 23.59 11.32
C ILE A 479 10.77 24.40 10.20
N ILE A 480 11.47 24.50 9.05
CA ILE A 480 10.95 25.07 7.81
C ILE A 480 10.95 23.97 6.75
N VAL A 481 9.77 23.61 6.25
CA VAL A 481 9.62 22.56 5.24
C VAL A 481 9.35 23.19 3.89
N CYS A 482 10.23 22.97 2.93
CA CYS A 482 10.24 23.61 1.61
C CYS A 482 9.83 22.66 0.48
N GLN A 483 9.34 23.21 -0.65
CA GLN A 483 8.93 22.47 -1.83
C GLN A 483 10.10 21.81 -2.58
N ASN A 484 11.22 22.50 -2.67
CA ASN A 484 12.41 22.06 -3.42
C ASN A 484 13.69 22.67 -2.86
N THR A 485 14.84 22.19 -3.35
CA THR A 485 16.19 22.60 -2.91
C THR A 485 16.48 24.07 -3.15
N ALA A 486 15.98 24.67 -4.26
CA ALA A 486 16.18 26.09 -4.54
C ALA A 486 15.47 26.99 -3.52
N ILE A 487 14.26 26.59 -3.07
CA ILE A 487 13.50 27.31 -2.06
C ILE A 487 14.13 27.13 -0.67
N SER A 488 14.59 25.91 -0.36
CA SER A 488 15.23 25.66 0.95
C SER A 488 16.52 26.44 1.10
N LYS A 489 17.34 26.50 0.04
CA LYS A 489 18.57 27.31 0.04
C LYS A 489 18.27 28.82 0.18
N LEU A 490 17.29 29.33 -0.57
CA LEU A 490 16.87 30.72 -0.51
C LEU A 490 16.42 31.14 0.88
N ILE A 491 15.61 30.29 1.55
CA ILE A 491 15.13 30.56 2.92
C ILE A 491 16.25 30.40 3.94
N TYR A 492 17.11 29.40 3.76
CA TYR A 492 18.26 29.20 4.63
C TYR A 492 19.17 30.43 4.61
N ASP A 493 19.50 30.96 3.44
CA ASP A 493 20.31 32.15 3.29
C ASP A 493 19.69 33.39 3.93
N TYR A 494 18.35 33.55 3.82
CA TYR A 494 17.63 34.59 4.51
C TYR A 494 17.68 34.46 6.04
N VAL A 495 17.55 33.24 6.55
CA VAL A 495 17.45 32.96 7.98
C VAL A 495 18.83 32.95 8.65
N ALA A 496 19.75 32.19 8.08
CA ALA A 496 21.06 31.89 8.67
C ALA A 496 22.16 32.87 8.25
N GLY A 497 22.03 33.46 7.07
CA GLY A 497 23.05 34.27 6.41
C GLY A 497 23.83 33.48 5.35
N PHE A 498 24.57 34.18 4.51
CA PHE A 498 25.31 33.62 3.39
C PHE A 498 26.56 34.44 3.05
N ILE A 499 27.47 33.86 2.29
CA ILE A 499 28.64 34.56 1.74
C ILE A 499 28.26 35.07 0.34
N GLN A 500 28.29 36.38 0.16
CA GLN A 500 28.09 37.01 -1.14
C GLN A 500 29.44 37.12 -1.84
N HIS A 501 29.53 36.54 -3.03
CA HIS A 501 30.69 36.73 -3.90
C HIS A 501 30.46 37.96 -4.77
N ASN A 502 31.33 38.99 -4.65
CA ASN A 502 31.24 40.23 -5.40
C ASN A 502 31.95 40.09 -6.74
N GLU A 503 31.60 41.00 -7.70
CA GLU A 503 32.21 41.01 -9.04
C GLU A 503 33.73 41.26 -9.04
N ASP A 504 34.26 41.84 -7.97
CA ASP A 504 35.71 42.10 -7.76
C ASP A 504 36.49 40.87 -7.22
N GLY A 505 35.81 39.72 -7.05
CA GLY A 505 36.38 38.51 -6.49
C GLY A 505 36.47 38.49 -4.95
N SER A 506 36.04 39.57 -4.27
CA SER A 506 35.92 39.58 -2.80
C SER A 506 34.69 38.80 -2.35
N SER A 507 34.74 38.28 -1.11
CA SER A 507 33.63 37.60 -0.47
C SER A 507 33.19 38.36 0.77
N THR A 508 31.94 38.74 0.84
CA THR A 508 31.38 39.50 1.97
C THR A 508 30.33 38.63 2.70
N PRO A 509 30.46 38.40 4.02
CA PRO A 509 29.44 37.72 4.78
C PRO A 509 28.21 38.60 4.95
N VAL A 510 27.03 38.07 4.64
CA VAL A 510 25.72 38.73 4.83
C VAL A 510 24.98 37.98 5.94
N ASN A 511 24.76 38.68 7.05
CA ASN A 511 24.05 38.08 8.19
C ASN A 511 22.59 37.79 7.89
N GLY A 512 22.10 36.67 8.40
CA GLY A 512 20.70 36.30 8.35
C GLY A 512 19.81 37.32 9.05
N ARG A 513 18.54 37.39 8.65
CA ARG A 513 17.54 38.32 9.20
C ARG A 513 17.02 37.96 10.57
N LEU A 514 17.09 36.69 10.97
CA LEU A 514 16.56 36.20 12.24
C LEU A 514 17.70 35.94 13.25
N PRO A 515 17.91 36.80 14.26
CA PRO A 515 19.08 36.78 15.10
C PRO A 515 19.42 35.47 15.77
N LEU A 516 18.47 34.76 16.37
CA LEU A 516 18.72 33.48 17.05
C LEU A 516 19.10 32.34 16.10
N PHE A 517 18.89 32.50 14.80
CA PHE A 517 19.11 31.49 13.76
C PHE A 517 20.36 31.75 12.92
N ARG A 518 21.05 32.86 13.13
CA ARG A 518 22.26 33.22 12.37
C ARG A 518 23.36 32.21 12.56
N ASN A 519 24.09 31.95 11.48
CA ASN A 519 25.28 31.11 11.46
C ASN A 519 26.58 31.91 11.36
N PHE A 520 26.50 33.24 11.37
CA PHE A 520 27.67 34.14 11.37
C PHE A 520 27.68 35.02 12.61
N ASP A 521 28.86 35.23 13.16
CA ASP A 521 29.07 36.13 14.29
C ASP A 521 28.83 37.58 13.87
N GLU A 522 28.09 38.32 14.66
CA GLU A 522 27.71 39.73 14.32
C GLU A 522 28.89 40.68 14.32
N THR A 523 29.92 40.41 15.11
CA THR A 523 31.05 41.28 15.31
C THR A 523 32.18 40.99 14.35
N THR A 524 32.45 39.74 14.10
CA THR A 524 33.57 39.30 13.28
C THR A 524 33.21 38.96 11.85
N GLY A 525 31.90 38.69 11.57
CA GLY A 525 31.45 38.19 10.27
C GLY A 525 31.89 36.76 9.98
N ASN A 526 32.56 36.07 10.90
CA ASN A 526 33.01 34.70 10.71
C ASN A 526 31.87 33.72 10.93
N PRO A 527 31.89 32.54 10.25
CA PRO A 527 30.96 31.46 10.55
C PRO A 527 31.03 31.08 12.03
N LEU A 528 29.86 30.81 12.63
CA LEU A 528 29.82 30.29 13.99
C LEU A 528 30.39 28.87 14.01
N PRO A 529 31.22 28.55 14.99
CA PRO A 529 31.81 27.22 15.12
C PRO A 529 30.78 26.09 15.26
N ARG A 530 29.66 26.41 15.90
CA ARG A 530 28.48 25.52 15.94
C ARG A 530 27.30 26.23 15.28
N PRO A 531 26.76 25.72 14.16
CA PRO A 531 25.67 26.37 13.48
C PRO A 531 24.40 26.35 14.33
N ASN A 532 23.66 27.45 14.33
CA ASN A 532 22.33 27.52 14.93
C ASN A 532 21.25 26.95 13.97
N THR A 533 21.49 27.02 12.66
CA THR A 533 20.56 26.60 11.59
C THR A 533 21.25 25.59 10.71
N LEU A 534 20.53 24.49 10.42
CA LEU A 534 20.93 23.48 9.44
C LEU A 534 20.08 23.59 8.19
N LEU A 535 20.73 23.41 7.02
CA LEU A 535 20.06 23.12 5.77
C LEU A 535 20.18 21.62 5.51
N ILE A 536 19.05 20.98 5.20
CA ILE A 536 19.00 19.55 4.94
C ILE A 536 18.30 19.31 3.62
N ASP A 537 19.04 18.96 2.60
CA ASP A 537 18.51 18.46 1.34
C ASP A 537 19.19 17.15 0.92
N SER A 538 18.64 16.50 -0.10
CA SER A 538 19.18 15.23 -0.58
C SER A 538 20.57 15.36 -1.20
N GLU A 539 20.88 16.49 -1.87
CA GLU A 539 22.17 16.70 -2.51
C GLU A 539 23.28 16.91 -1.47
N GLN A 540 23.00 17.65 -0.40
CA GLN A 540 23.97 17.85 0.68
C GLN A 540 24.21 16.59 1.52
N LEU A 541 23.16 15.77 1.71
CA LEU A 541 23.33 14.46 2.34
C LEU A 541 24.16 13.48 1.50
N GLU A 542 24.21 13.70 0.17
CA GLU A 542 25.00 12.90 -0.77
C GLU A 542 26.40 13.47 -0.98
N SER A 543 26.58 14.81 -1.03
CA SER A 543 27.86 15.47 -1.30
C SER A 543 28.77 15.68 -0.10
N GLY A 544 28.19 15.73 1.13
CA GLY A 544 29.00 15.92 2.37
C GLY A 544 29.54 17.33 2.60
N GLU A 545 29.12 18.31 1.79
CA GLU A 545 29.65 19.70 1.87
C GLU A 545 29.12 20.55 3.05
N ALA A 546 28.38 19.97 3.97
CA ALA A 546 27.58 20.74 4.94
C ALA A 546 28.29 21.13 6.24
N LEU A 547 29.50 20.63 6.52
CA LEU A 547 30.20 20.88 7.78
C LEU A 547 31.59 21.50 7.57
N ASP A 548 31.82 22.67 8.19
CA ASP A 548 33.06 23.40 8.13
C ASP A 548 34.14 22.75 9.00
N GLU A 549 35.45 22.98 8.65
CA GLU A 549 36.59 22.49 9.45
C GLU A 549 36.57 23.04 10.88
N SER A 550 36.08 24.27 11.09
CA SER A 550 35.91 24.84 12.42
C SER A 550 34.91 24.06 13.30
N PHE A 551 33.87 23.46 12.71
CA PHE A 551 32.95 22.58 13.43
C PHE A 551 33.68 21.35 13.99
N ARG A 552 34.52 20.72 13.19
CA ARG A 552 35.32 19.54 13.63
C ARG A 552 36.25 19.84 14.81
N ALA A 553 36.82 21.03 14.80
CA ALA A 553 37.75 21.44 15.88
C ALA A 553 37.02 21.68 17.22
N ILE A 554 35.84 22.28 17.18
CA ILE A 554 35.11 22.63 18.42
C ILE A 554 34.21 21.48 18.89
N ALA A 555 33.69 20.68 17.99
CA ALA A 555 32.96 19.47 18.34
C ALA A 555 33.88 18.25 18.57
N ALA A 556 35.20 18.44 18.75
CA ALA A 556 36.15 17.34 18.84
C ALA A 556 35.79 16.34 19.96
N ASP A 557 35.37 16.82 21.13
CA ASP A 557 34.99 15.96 22.26
C ASP A 557 33.72 15.15 21.99
N GLU A 558 32.72 15.76 21.32
CA GLU A 558 31.48 15.07 20.93
C GLU A 558 31.73 14.07 19.79
N ILE A 559 32.58 14.42 18.84
CA ILE A 559 32.98 13.51 17.75
C ILE A 559 33.75 12.32 18.34
N GLU A 560 34.64 12.54 19.33
CA GLU A 560 35.35 11.45 19.99
C GLU A 560 34.41 10.56 20.82
N ARG A 561 33.41 11.14 21.51
CA ARG A 561 32.32 10.36 22.15
C ARG A 561 31.56 9.53 21.17
N PHE A 562 31.20 10.10 20.00
CA PHE A 562 30.55 9.39 18.93
C PHE A 562 31.40 8.25 18.35
N ARG A 563 32.68 8.46 18.15
CA ARG A 563 33.63 7.41 17.74
C ARG A 563 33.66 6.25 18.74
N ARG A 564 33.78 6.56 20.04
CA ARG A 564 33.75 5.54 21.10
C ARG A 564 32.45 4.74 21.10
N ALA A 565 31.33 5.42 20.97
CA ALA A 565 30.01 4.78 20.88
C ALA A 565 29.92 3.85 19.65
N ILE A 566 30.55 4.20 18.51
CA ILE A 566 30.60 3.31 17.34
C ILE A 566 31.47 2.08 17.67
N ILE A 567 32.66 2.26 18.30
CA ILE A 567 33.53 1.16 18.64
C ILE A 567 32.85 0.19 19.64
N GLU A 568 32.24 0.71 20.70
CA GLU A 568 31.54 -0.09 21.70
C GLU A 568 30.39 -0.89 21.09
N ARG A 569 29.71 -0.30 20.13
CA ARG A 569 28.52 -0.87 19.47
C ARG A 569 28.88 -1.88 18.38
N THR A 570 29.89 -1.59 17.54
CA THR A 570 30.17 -2.39 16.33
C THR A 570 31.42 -3.23 16.45
N GLY A 571 32.31 -2.92 17.39
CA GLY A 571 33.67 -3.48 17.46
C GLY A 571 34.61 -3.02 16.33
N ASP A 572 34.12 -2.15 15.43
CA ASP A 572 34.85 -1.76 14.21
C ASP A 572 35.57 -0.42 14.38
N VAL A 573 36.83 -0.52 14.75
CA VAL A 573 37.75 0.64 14.93
C VAL A 573 38.00 1.36 13.59
N GLN A 574 38.03 0.63 12.46
CA GLN A 574 38.30 1.24 11.16
C GLN A 574 37.12 2.14 10.74
N LYS A 575 35.90 1.66 10.94
CA LYS A 575 34.67 2.44 10.67
C LYS A 575 34.60 3.71 11.53
N ALA A 576 34.94 3.61 12.80
CA ALA A 576 34.97 4.77 13.70
C ALA A 576 36.03 5.82 13.30
N ASN A 577 37.17 5.39 12.75
CA ASN A 577 38.23 6.29 12.29
C ASN A 577 38.00 6.86 10.89
N SER A 578 37.11 6.27 10.08
CA SER A 578 36.78 6.69 8.72
C SER A 578 35.48 7.47 8.63
N LEU A 579 35.05 8.14 9.70
CA LEU A 579 33.84 8.97 9.71
C LEU A 579 33.90 10.07 8.66
N THR A 580 32.91 10.09 7.80
CA THR A 580 32.71 11.12 6.77
C THR A 580 31.89 12.29 7.30
N ASP A 581 31.90 13.45 6.60
CA ASP A 581 31.06 14.58 6.94
C ASP A 581 29.56 14.23 6.83
N GLN A 582 29.20 13.30 5.96
CA GLN A 582 27.84 12.74 5.90
C GLN A 582 27.46 12.03 7.20
N ASP A 583 28.36 11.24 7.77
CA ASP A 583 28.09 10.52 9.02
C ASP A 583 27.95 11.50 10.19
N LEU A 584 28.77 12.53 10.22
CA LEU A 584 28.70 13.60 11.22
C LEU A 584 27.40 14.42 11.07
N LEU A 585 27.02 14.81 9.85
CA LEU A 585 25.78 15.53 9.60
C LEU A 585 24.56 14.72 10.02
N ARG A 586 24.55 13.42 9.72
CA ARG A 586 23.47 12.50 10.17
C ARG A 586 23.42 12.42 11.69
N GLU A 587 24.57 12.37 12.36
CA GLU A 587 24.61 12.34 13.82
C GLU A 587 24.14 13.66 14.42
N VAL A 588 24.52 14.81 13.87
CA VAL A 588 23.97 16.12 14.28
C VAL A 588 22.44 16.10 14.16
N MET A 589 21.89 15.62 13.04
CA MET A 589 20.46 15.52 12.83
C MET A 589 19.75 14.60 13.84
N ASN A 590 20.34 13.44 14.13
CA ASN A 590 19.78 12.44 15.04
C ASN A 590 19.86 12.84 16.52
N THR A 591 20.67 13.85 16.80
CA THR A 591 20.97 14.31 18.16
C THR A 591 20.43 15.71 18.46
N VAL A 592 19.69 16.31 17.53
CA VAL A 592 18.97 17.57 17.81
C VAL A 592 18.08 17.41 19.04
N GLY A 593 18.21 18.31 20.00
CA GLY A 593 17.47 18.28 21.26
C GLY A 593 18.02 17.33 22.32
N LYS A 594 19.18 16.71 22.12
CA LYS A 594 19.82 15.83 23.10
C LYS A 594 21.01 16.52 23.77
N PRO A 595 20.99 16.69 25.12
CA PRO A 595 22.08 17.34 25.84
C PRO A 595 23.42 16.61 25.67
N GLY A 596 24.51 17.38 25.49
CA GLY A 596 25.87 16.85 25.35
C GLY A 596 26.15 16.10 24.05
N GLN A 597 25.29 16.22 23.03
CA GLN A 597 25.43 15.60 21.71
C GLN A 597 25.69 16.65 20.63
N LEU A 598 26.16 16.20 19.44
CA LEU A 598 26.53 17.08 18.33
C LEU A 598 25.45 18.07 17.89
N GLY A 599 24.17 17.66 17.99
CA GLY A 599 23.01 18.47 17.59
C GLY A 599 22.40 19.34 18.69
N GLU A 600 22.99 19.42 19.90
CA GLU A 600 22.42 20.13 21.06
C GLU A 600 22.03 21.58 20.77
N GLN A 601 22.87 22.32 20.01
CA GLN A 601 22.74 23.76 19.79
C GLN A 601 21.78 24.16 18.65
N ILE A 602 21.28 23.17 17.87
CA ILE A 602 20.46 23.46 16.71
C ILE A 602 19.12 24.07 17.11
N ARG A 603 18.85 25.27 16.56
CA ARG A 603 17.64 26.07 16.82
C ARG A 603 16.68 26.09 15.65
N CYS A 604 17.22 25.98 14.41
CA CYS A 604 16.40 25.97 13.20
C CYS A 604 16.88 24.87 12.22
N VAL A 605 15.92 24.26 11.55
CA VAL A 605 16.21 23.28 10.48
C VAL A 605 15.38 23.65 9.26
N VAL A 606 16.05 23.93 8.15
CA VAL A 606 15.43 24.19 6.84
C VAL A 606 15.58 22.92 6.00
N SER A 607 14.49 22.39 5.48
CA SER A 607 14.54 21.11 4.78
C SER A 607 13.58 21.04 3.58
N VAL A 608 13.91 20.19 2.62
CA VAL A 608 13.01 19.68 1.60
C VAL A 608 12.40 18.36 2.12
N SER A 609 11.43 17.81 1.46
CA SER A 609 10.56 16.67 1.85
C SER A 609 11.21 15.51 2.66
N MET A 610 12.50 15.37 2.70
CA MET A 610 13.20 14.25 3.36
C MET A 610 13.13 14.24 4.90
N LEU A 611 12.87 15.38 5.56
CA LEU A 611 12.61 15.40 7.01
C LEU A 611 11.25 14.82 7.39
N THR A 612 10.42 14.51 6.42
CA THR A 612 9.11 13.92 6.68
C THR A 612 9.21 12.52 7.29
N GLU A 613 10.37 11.83 7.16
CA GLU A 613 10.54 10.47 7.64
C GLU A 613 11.80 10.32 8.49
N GLY A 614 11.66 9.73 9.67
CA GLY A 614 12.78 9.27 10.50
C GLY A 614 13.36 10.26 11.51
N TRP A 615 13.08 11.56 11.44
CA TRP A 615 13.60 12.51 12.40
C TRP A 615 12.85 12.49 13.75
N ASP A 616 13.56 12.48 14.87
CA ASP A 616 13.05 12.17 16.22
C ASP A 616 13.46 13.21 17.28
N ALA A 617 13.30 14.49 16.98
CA ALA A 617 13.56 15.54 17.95
C ALA A 617 12.29 15.85 18.77
N ASN A 618 12.41 15.88 20.10
CA ASN A 618 11.33 16.19 21.02
C ASN A 618 11.23 17.69 21.38
N ASN A 619 12.29 18.45 21.06
CA ASN A 619 12.39 19.89 21.32
C ASN A 619 11.76 20.76 20.22
N VAL A 620 11.11 20.19 19.21
CA VAL A 620 10.43 20.94 18.14
C VAL A 620 9.19 21.63 18.71
N THR A 621 9.13 22.96 18.51
CA THR A 621 8.02 23.81 19.00
C THR A 621 7.33 24.59 17.88
N HIS A 622 8.00 24.79 16.73
CA HIS A 622 7.48 25.60 15.64
C HIS A 622 7.72 24.91 14.30
N ILE A 623 6.72 24.94 13.42
CA ILE A 623 6.83 24.48 12.02
C ILE A 623 6.28 25.53 11.07
N LEU A 624 7.02 25.83 10.00
CA LEU A 624 6.57 26.62 8.87
C LEU A 624 6.56 25.79 7.59
N GLY A 625 5.41 25.67 6.94
CA GLY A 625 5.27 25.02 5.64
C GLY A 625 5.40 26.02 4.49
N VAL A 626 6.41 25.81 3.62
CA VAL A 626 6.66 26.58 2.41
C VAL A 626 6.64 25.63 1.21
N ARG A 627 5.54 24.88 1.11
CA ARG A 627 5.30 23.90 0.04
C ARG A 627 3.81 23.68 -0.19
N ALA A 628 3.48 23.03 -1.31
CA ALA A 628 2.15 22.50 -1.54
C ALA A 628 1.86 21.35 -0.57
N PHE A 629 0.73 21.42 0.14
CA PHE A 629 0.19 20.36 0.97
C PHE A 629 -1.09 19.86 0.30
N GLY A 630 -0.94 18.93 -0.63
CA GLY A 630 -2.07 18.39 -1.41
C GLY A 630 -2.92 17.37 -0.66
N THR A 631 -2.43 16.81 0.46
CA THR A 631 -3.08 15.71 1.16
C THR A 631 -3.05 15.88 2.67
N GLN A 632 -4.08 15.39 3.35
CA GLN A 632 -4.12 15.30 4.81
C GLN A 632 -2.95 14.45 5.34
N LEU A 633 -2.63 13.38 4.63
CA LEU A 633 -1.50 12.50 4.92
C LEU A 633 -0.19 13.27 5.07
N LEU A 634 0.13 14.11 4.08
CA LEU A 634 1.36 14.92 4.10
C LEU A 634 1.34 15.93 5.25
N CYS A 635 0.18 16.53 5.51
CA CYS A 635 0.02 17.44 6.66
C CYS A 635 0.28 16.70 7.98
N GLU A 636 -0.30 15.52 8.19
CA GLU A 636 -0.10 14.74 9.42
C GLU A 636 1.34 14.27 9.59
N GLN A 637 2.00 13.88 8.51
CA GLN A 637 3.41 13.48 8.54
C GLN A 637 4.33 14.63 8.98
N VAL A 638 4.16 15.81 8.39
CA VAL A 638 4.98 16.98 8.70
C VAL A 638 4.66 17.50 10.10
N VAL A 639 3.38 17.70 10.42
CA VAL A 639 2.94 18.18 11.73
C VAL A 639 3.33 17.20 12.84
N GLY A 640 3.20 15.92 12.60
CA GLY A 640 3.56 14.86 13.54
C GLY A 640 5.00 14.93 14.06
N ARG A 641 5.92 15.59 13.31
CA ARG A 641 7.31 15.80 13.77
C ARG A 641 7.40 16.76 14.95
N ALA A 642 6.53 17.77 15.00
CA ALA A 642 6.49 18.71 16.12
C ALA A 642 5.74 18.17 17.34
N LEU A 643 4.99 17.08 17.18
CA LEU A 643 4.06 16.65 18.22
C LEU A 643 4.68 15.75 19.30
N ARG A 644 5.97 15.43 19.22
CA ARG A 644 6.64 14.65 20.27
C ARG A 644 6.81 15.46 21.54
N ARG A 645 6.46 14.83 22.65
CA ARG A 645 6.53 15.44 23.97
C ARG A 645 7.96 15.52 24.49
N GLN A 646 8.20 16.55 25.32
CA GLN A 646 9.43 16.66 26.11
C GLN A 646 9.31 15.95 27.45
N SER A 647 8.19 16.08 28.15
CA SER A 647 7.99 15.52 29.49
C SER A 647 6.94 14.42 29.47
N TYR A 648 7.21 13.34 30.18
CA TYR A 648 6.31 12.22 30.43
C TYR A 648 5.93 12.13 31.91
N GLU A 649 6.01 13.25 32.63
CA GLU A 649 5.62 13.33 34.03
C GLU A 649 4.10 13.51 34.15
N LEU A 650 3.50 12.74 35.05
CA LEU A 650 2.08 12.83 35.36
C LEU A 650 1.84 13.94 36.37
N ASN A 651 0.76 14.69 36.15
CA ASN A 651 0.25 15.64 37.15
C ASN A 651 -0.57 14.91 38.24
N ASP A 652 -1.05 15.67 39.23
CA ASP A 652 -1.83 15.15 40.37
C ASP A 652 -3.12 14.42 39.94
N LYS A 653 -3.61 14.62 38.73
CA LYS A 653 -4.76 13.93 38.14
C LYS A 653 -4.42 12.64 37.41
N GLY A 654 -3.15 12.25 37.38
CA GLY A 654 -2.67 11.11 36.63
C GLY A 654 -2.69 11.32 35.11
N LEU A 655 -2.70 12.55 34.65
CA LEU A 655 -2.66 12.95 33.24
C LEU A 655 -1.33 13.65 32.93
N PHE A 656 -0.93 13.64 31.66
CA PHE A 656 0.15 14.51 31.22
C PHE A 656 -0.26 15.98 31.18
N ASN A 657 0.68 16.88 31.40
CA ASN A 657 0.44 18.31 31.18
C ASN A 657 0.39 18.61 29.66
N PRO A 658 -0.49 19.51 29.19
CA PRO A 658 -0.54 19.89 27.79
C PRO A 658 0.77 20.55 27.34
N GLU A 659 1.32 20.09 26.23
CA GLU A 659 2.42 20.75 25.52
C GLU A 659 1.91 21.16 24.13
N TYR A 660 2.48 22.22 23.55
CA TYR A 660 2.01 22.82 22.32
C TYR A 660 3.09 22.89 21.25
N ALA A 661 2.66 22.88 19.97
CA ALA A 661 3.49 23.18 18.82
C ALA A 661 2.77 24.16 17.90
N ASP A 662 3.46 25.22 17.46
CA ASP A 662 2.90 26.26 16.58
C ASP A 662 3.16 25.93 15.11
N ILE A 663 2.12 25.98 14.28
CA ILE A 663 2.15 25.49 12.91
C ILE A 663 1.59 26.56 11.97
N PHE A 664 2.44 27.05 11.05
CA PHE A 664 2.08 27.99 10.00
C PHE A 664 2.33 27.39 8.63
N GLY A 665 1.59 27.84 7.63
CA GLY A 665 1.77 27.47 6.23
C GLY A 665 1.32 26.05 5.90
N ILE A 666 0.75 25.32 6.84
CA ILE A 666 0.21 23.97 6.64
C ILE A 666 -1.30 24.05 6.85
N PRO A 667 -2.12 23.71 5.86
CA PRO A 667 -3.58 23.72 5.96
C PRO A 667 -4.07 22.52 6.79
N PHE A 668 -3.49 22.35 7.99
CA PHE A 668 -3.80 21.25 8.90
C PHE A 668 -5.11 21.54 9.61
N ASP A 669 -6.03 20.60 9.52
CA ASP A 669 -7.22 20.55 10.35
C ASP A 669 -7.22 19.25 11.14
N PHE A 670 -7.62 19.29 12.41
CA PHE A 670 -7.78 18.09 13.24
C PHE A 670 -8.76 17.11 12.60
N THR A 671 -9.56 17.66 11.72
CA THR A 671 -10.66 16.97 11.10
C THR A 671 -10.89 17.60 9.74
N ALA A 672 -10.85 16.80 8.70
CA ALA A 672 -11.29 17.26 7.39
C ALA A 672 -12.71 17.84 7.52
N ARG A 673 -12.93 19.05 7.03
CA ARG A 673 -14.30 19.52 6.85
C ARG A 673 -14.97 18.56 5.88
N PRO A 674 -16.04 17.89 6.26
CA PRO A 674 -16.87 17.24 5.26
C PRO A 674 -17.29 18.35 4.28
N VAL A 675 -17.16 18.09 2.99
CA VAL A 675 -17.94 18.82 1.99
C VAL A 675 -19.36 18.79 2.52
N ILE A 676 -20.03 19.94 2.62
CA ILE A 676 -21.40 20.04 3.12
C ILE A 676 -22.28 19.26 2.12
N VAL A 677 -22.30 17.97 2.30
CA VAL A 677 -23.45 17.14 1.93
C VAL A 677 -24.36 17.26 3.14
N LYS A 678 -25.61 17.62 2.93
CA LYS A 678 -26.64 17.62 3.99
C LYS A 678 -26.46 16.37 4.83
N PRO A 679 -26.56 16.44 6.18
CA PRO A 679 -26.33 15.28 7.04
C PRO A 679 -27.22 14.13 6.56
N GLN A 680 -26.66 13.23 5.80
CA GLN A 680 -27.24 11.92 5.57
C GLN A 680 -26.95 11.13 6.84
N ALA A 681 -27.96 10.49 7.36
CA ALA A 681 -27.82 9.52 8.43
C ALA A 681 -26.64 8.58 8.13
N PRO A 682 -25.89 8.11 9.14
CA PRO A 682 -24.75 7.24 8.91
C PRO A 682 -25.14 6.14 7.94
N ARG A 683 -24.44 6.04 6.82
CA ARG A 683 -24.73 5.06 5.76
C ARG A 683 -24.72 3.69 6.40
N GLN A 684 -25.88 3.09 6.50
CA GLN A 684 -25.99 1.73 7.01
C GLN A 684 -25.29 0.80 6.04
N VAL A 685 -24.28 0.15 6.52
CA VAL A 685 -23.59 -0.90 5.76
C VAL A 685 -24.53 -2.10 5.70
N VAL A 686 -24.90 -2.49 4.49
CA VAL A 686 -25.75 -3.64 4.26
C VAL A 686 -24.89 -4.85 3.97
N GLN A 687 -25.11 -5.94 4.71
CA GLN A 687 -24.48 -7.23 4.45
C GLN A 687 -25.22 -7.93 3.31
N ILE A 688 -24.51 -8.21 2.22
CA ILE A 688 -24.99 -9.03 1.12
C ILE A 688 -24.44 -10.44 1.29
N ARG A 689 -25.33 -11.42 1.31
CA ARG A 689 -24.98 -12.82 1.52
C ARG A 689 -26.00 -13.75 0.90
N ALA A 690 -25.60 -14.98 0.66
CA ALA A 690 -26.52 -16.06 0.38
C ALA A 690 -27.48 -16.26 1.57
N VAL A 691 -28.75 -16.50 1.28
CA VAL A 691 -29.81 -16.78 2.26
C VAL A 691 -29.92 -18.30 2.41
N SER A 692 -29.17 -18.84 3.36
CA SER A 692 -29.14 -20.27 3.66
C SER A 692 -29.73 -20.51 5.08
N PRO A 693 -30.51 -21.58 5.30
CA PRO A 693 -30.84 -22.66 4.34
C PRO A 693 -32.06 -22.38 3.45
N GLU A 694 -32.79 -21.25 3.65
CA GLU A 694 -34.12 -21.03 3.10
C GLU A 694 -34.14 -20.96 1.57
N ARG A 695 -33.04 -20.48 0.94
CA ARG A 695 -32.91 -20.27 -0.50
C ARG A 695 -31.82 -21.12 -1.16
N ASP A 696 -31.32 -22.16 -0.52
CA ASP A 696 -30.30 -23.06 -1.08
C ASP A 696 -30.73 -23.70 -2.40
N HIS A 697 -32.04 -23.87 -2.62
CA HIS A 697 -32.60 -24.36 -3.87
C HIS A 697 -32.46 -23.37 -5.07
N LEU A 698 -32.08 -22.11 -4.81
CA LEU A 698 -31.79 -21.07 -5.81
C LEU A 698 -30.28 -20.92 -6.07
N GLU A 699 -29.45 -21.83 -5.51
CA GLU A 699 -28.02 -21.79 -5.75
C GLU A 699 -27.71 -21.90 -7.24
N ILE A 700 -26.85 -20.99 -7.73
CA ILE A 700 -26.32 -21.02 -9.09
C ILE A 700 -24.85 -21.40 -9.03
N ARG A 701 -24.49 -22.51 -9.70
CA ARG A 701 -23.11 -22.96 -9.84
C ARG A 701 -22.63 -22.72 -11.26
N PHE A 702 -21.37 -22.33 -11.39
CA PHE A 702 -20.78 -22.01 -12.69
C PHE A 702 -19.33 -22.44 -12.77
N PRO A 703 -18.81 -22.74 -14.00
CA PRO A 703 -17.40 -23.08 -14.20
C PRO A 703 -16.51 -21.84 -14.14
N ARG A 704 -15.33 -21.97 -13.52
CA ARG A 704 -14.27 -20.98 -13.60
C ARG A 704 -13.33 -21.34 -14.75
N VAL A 705 -13.47 -20.63 -15.85
CA VAL A 705 -12.77 -20.90 -17.12
C VAL A 705 -11.52 -20.03 -17.21
N GLN A 706 -10.38 -20.65 -17.48
CA GLN A 706 -9.09 -19.96 -17.69
C GLN A 706 -8.64 -19.89 -19.15
N GLY A 707 -9.36 -20.55 -20.06
CA GLY A 707 -9.04 -20.53 -21.47
C GLY A 707 -9.80 -21.57 -22.28
N TYR A 708 -9.48 -21.65 -23.55
CA TYR A 708 -10.15 -22.52 -24.51
C TYR A 708 -9.16 -23.36 -25.27
N ARG A 709 -9.54 -24.56 -25.62
CA ARG A 709 -8.82 -25.44 -26.59
C ARG A 709 -9.83 -26.25 -27.38
N VAL A 710 -9.37 -26.79 -28.51
CA VAL A 710 -10.13 -27.80 -29.23
C VAL A 710 -9.77 -29.21 -28.77
N GLU A 711 -10.72 -30.13 -28.73
CA GLU A 711 -10.44 -31.54 -28.58
C GLU A 711 -9.84 -32.11 -29.89
N LEU A 712 -8.66 -32.71 -29.76
CA LEU A 712 -7.91 -33.16 -30.91
C LEU A 712 -8.00 -34.68 -31.01
N PRO A 713 -8.39 -35.24 -32.18
CA PRO A 713 -8.11 -36.61 -32.46
C PRO A 713 -6.67 -36.80 -32.98
N GLU A 714 -6.32 -38.01 -33.28
CA GLU A 714 -4.98 -38.47 -33.69
C GLU A 714 -4.40 -37.85 -34.98
N GLU A 715 -5.07 -36.87 -35.58
CA GLU A 715 -4.66 -36.20 -36.82
C GLU A 715 -3.69 -35.04 -36.59
N ARG A 716 -2.96 -34.64 -37.63
CA ARG A 716 -1.90 -33.64 -37.63
C ARG A 716 -2.41 -32.27 -37.12
N LEU A 717 -1.91 -31.82 -35.99
CA LEU A 717 -2.12 -30.47 -35.49
C LEU A 717 -1.63 -29.41 -36.49
N ARG A 718 -2.43 -28.37 -36.68
CA ARG A 718 -2.08 -27.17 -37.46
C ARG A 718 -2.44 -25.93 -36.62
N ALA A 719 -1.80 -24.80 -36.91
CA ALA A 719 -2.09 -23.52 -36.32
C ALA A 719 -2.31 -22.48 -37.43
N ARG A 720 -3.27 -21.60 -37.23
CA ARG A 720 -3.51 -20.44 -38.11
C ARG A 720 -3.06 -19.16 -37.38
N PHE A 721 -1.86 -18.70 -37.77
CA PHE A 721 -1.31 -17.46 -37.22
C PHE A 721 -1.94 -16.25 -37.89
N THR A 722 -2.19 -15.19 -37.10
CA THR A 722 -2.73 -13.90 -37.49
C THR A 722 -1.91 -12.80 -36.80
N GLU A 723 -2.24 -11.54 -37.01
CA GLU A 723 -1.62 -10.40 -36.31
C GLU A 723 -1.69 -10.58 -34.79
N ASP A 724 -2.79 -11.11 -34.24
CA ASP A 724 -2.93 -11.42 -32.79
C ASP A 724 -1.97 -12.51 -32.30
N SER A 725 -1.38 -13.28 -33.20
CA SER A 725 -0.40 -14.32 -32.83
C SER A 725 0.99 -13.76 -32.62
N VAL A 726 1.24 -12.51 -33.03
CA VAL A 726 2.53 -11.83 -32.91
C VAL A 726 2.77 -11.43 -31.46
N LEU A 727 3.96 -11.71 -30.95
CA LEU A 727 4.46 -11.22 -29.67
C LEU A 727 5.72 -10.40 -29.90
N GLU A 728 5.66 -9.13 -29.56
CA GLU A 728 6.83 -8.26 -29.60
C GLU A 728 7.50 -8.23 -28.23
N LEU A 729 8.74 -8.71 -28.15
CA LEU A 729 9.57 -8.53 -26.97
C LEU A 729 10.24 -7.16 -27.04
N THR A 730 9.96 -6.31 -26.08
CA THR A 730 10.64 -5.03 -25.89
C THR A 730 11.33 -5.01 -24.53
N PRO A 731 12.35 -4.15 -24.33
CA PRO A 731 13.00 -4.05 -23.03
C PRO A 731 12.01 -3.73 -21.88
N GLU A 732 10.94 -2.98 -22.16
CA GLU A 732 9.89 -2.65 -21.19
C GLU A 732 9.04 -3.88 -20.85
N LEU A 733 8.67 -4.69 -21.83
CA LEU A 733 7.86 -5.91 -21.63
C LEU A 733 8.65 -6.99 -20.90
N VAL A 734 9.90 -7.18 -21.30
CA VAL A 734 10.79 -8.16 -20.65
C VAL A 734 11.10 -7.70 -19.22
N GLY A 735 11.15 -6.38 -18.99
CA GLY A 735 11.52 -5.78 -17.73
C GLY A 735 12.96 -6.10 -17.30
N PRO A 736 13.39 -5.66 -16.12
CA PRO A 736 14.67 -6.06 -15.59
C PRO A 736 14.66 -7.58 -15.38
N THR A 737 15.48 -8.29 -16.13
CA THR A 737 15.55 -9.75 -16.27
C THR A 737 15.74 -10.52 -14.95
N ILE A 738 15.96 -9.83 -13.86
CA ILE A 738 16.31 -10.36 -12.55
C ILE A 738 15.12 -10.40 -11.59
N THR A 739 14.01 -9.73 -11.90
CA THR A 739 12.81 -9.74 -11.04
C THR A 739 11.85 -10.91 -11.34
N ARG A 740 12.07 -11.66 -12.40
CA ARG A 740 11.22 -12.79 -12.84
C ARG A 740 11.96 -14.11 -12.67
N ASN A 741 12.01 -14.62 -11.45
CA ASN A 741 12.74 -15.83 -11.12
C ASN A 741 12.05 -17.14 -11.49
N ALA A 742 10.81 -17.11 -11.95
CA ALA A 742 10.10 -18.31 -12.34
C ALA A 742 10.16 -18.50 -13.86
N GLY A 743 11.00 -19.40 -14.29
CA GLY A 743 11.06 -19.86 -15.67
C GLY A 743 10.45 -21.26 -15.83
N ILE A 744 10.07 -21.61 -17.04
CA ILE A 744 9.52 -22.93 -17.37
C ILE A 744 10.59 -24.04 -17.48
N VAL A 745 11.85 -23.71 -17.28
CA VAL A 745 13.01 -24.61 -17.44
C VAL A 745 13.26 -25.52 -16.24
N GLY A 746 12.58 -25.28 -15.10
CA GLY A 746 12.66 -26.10 -13.88
C GLY A 746 13.04 -25.28 -12.64
N GLU A 747 12.68 -25.80 -11.45
CA GLU A 747 12.81 -25.11 -10.15
C GLU A 747 14.25 -24.83 -9.68
N ALA A 748 15.26 -25.41 -10.33
CA ALA A 748 16.64 -25.36 -9.85
C ALA A 748 17.62 -24.57 -10.73
N VAL A 749 17.16 -23.92 -11.80
CA VAL A 749 18.05 -23.19 -12.71
C VAL A 749 17.79 -21.69 -12.60
N ASP A 750 18.73 -20.97 -12.01
CA ASP A 750 18.76 -19.51 -12.08
C ASP A 750 18.87 -19.08 -13.54
N LEU A 751 17.79 -18.51 -14.08
CA LEU A 751 17.77 -17.94 -15.43
C LEU A 751 18.50 -16.60 -15.37
N THR A 752 19.82 -16.64 -15.52
CA THR A 752 20.62 -15.42 -15.67
C THR A 752 20.63 -14.97 -17.13
N VAL A 753 20.75 -13.66 -17.37
CA VAL A 753 20.82 -13.07 -18.72
C VAL A 753 21.91 -13.77 -19.57
N GLU A 754 23.04 -14.08 -18.98
CA GLU A 754 24.16 -14.74 -19.65
C GLU A 754 23.80 -16.15 -20.09
N ARG A 755 23.15 -16.93 -19.21
CA ARG A 755 22.73 -18.30 -19.57
C ARG A 755 21.64 -18.34 -20.62
N LEU A 756 20.73 -17.34 -20.61
CA LEU A 756 19.67 -17.27 -21.61
C LEU A 756 20.19 -16.89 -23.00
N ARG A 757 21.22 -16.06 -23.11
CA ARG A 757 21.81 -15.70 -24.40
C ARG A 757 22.43 -16.91 -25.13
N ASP A 758 22.97 -17.88 -24.38
CA ASP A 758 23.61 -19.08 -24.90
C ASP A 758 22.62 -20.24 -25.16
N VAL A 759 21.35 -20.05 -24.83
CA VAL A 759 20.31 -21.07 -25.02
C VAL A 759 19.99 -21.22 -26.50
N ARG A 760 20.16 -22.44 -26.99
CA ARG A 760 19.87 -22.75 -28.40
C ARG A 760 18.37 -22.60 -28.69
N PRO A 761 17.96 -22.12 -29.87
CA PRO A 761 16.55 -22.03 -30.26
C PRO A 761 15.78 -23.33 -30.07
N SER A 762 16.40 -24.48 -30.37
CA SER A 762 15.79 -25.78 -30.14
C SER A 762 15.46 -26.11 -28.69
N THR A 763 16.23 -25.54 -27.75
CA THR A 763 15.99 -25.65 -26.29
C THR A 763 14.82 -24.77 -25.89
N VAL A 764 14.73 -23.56 -26.45
CA VAL A 764 13.59 -22.66 -26.27
C VAL A 764 12.30 -23.33 -26.73
N VAL A 765 12.33 -23.88 -27.97
CA VAL A 765 11.20 -24.64 -28.53
C VAL A 765 10.80 -25.78 -27.60
N PHE A 766 11.78 -26.56 -27.10
CA PHE A 766 11.50 -27.69 -26.21
C PHE A 766 10.80 -27.29 -24.93
N HIS A 767 11.33 -26.30 -24.22
CA HIS A 767 10.78 -25.85 -22.94
C HIS A 767 9.41 -25.16 -23.09
N LEU A 768 9.26 -24.35 -24.14
CA LEU A 768 7.97 -23.73 -24.44
C LEU A 768 6.91 -24.75 -24.83
N THR A 769 7.30 -25.78 -25.61
CA THR A 769 6.41 -26.91 -25.96
C THR A 769 5.99 -27.69 -24.73
N LYS A 770 6.94 -27.96 -23.81
CA LYS A 770 6.65 -28.65 -22.56
C LYS A 770 5.66 -27.81 -21.72
N HIS A 771 5.92 -26.52 -21.58
CA HIS A 771 5.05 -25.63 -20.85
C HIS A 771 3.64 -25.55 -21.47
N LEU A 772 3.56 -25.40 -22.78
CA LEU A 772 2.29 -25.39 -23.52
C LEU A 772 1.49 -26.70 -23.31
N LEU A 773 2.15 -27.85 -23.38
CA LEU A 773 1.51 -29.15 -23.16
C LEU A 773 0.93 -29.27 -21.75
N TYR A 774 1.69 -28.85 -20.74
CA TYR A 774 1.28 -28.98 -19.34
C TYR A 774 0.27 -27.93 -18.91
N SER A 775 0.31 -26.71 -19.48
CA SER A 775 -0.58 -25.61 -19.11
C SER A 775 -1.90 -25.60 -19.89
N LYS A 776 -1.91 -26.05 -21.17
CA LYS A 776 -3.07 -25.92 -22.06
C LYS A 776 -3.67 -27.26 -22.51
N TRP A 777 -2.92 -28.36 -22.51
CA TRP A 777 -3.38 -29.67 -22.95
C TRP A 777 -3.36 -30.77 -21.88
N ARG A 778 -3.33 -30.40 -20.63
CA ARG A 778 -3.47 -31.29 -19.48
C ARG A 778 -4.65 -30.87 -18.65
N ASP A 779 -5.57 -31.78 -18.40
CA ASP A 779 -6.65 -31.56 -17.45
C ASP A 779 -6.17 -31.85 -16.01
N PRO A 780 -6.74 -31.17 -15.01
CA PRO A 780 -6.40 -31.45 -13.60
C PRO A 780 -6.62 -32.92 -13.25
N GLY A 781 -5.60 -33.58 -12.71
CA GLY A 781 -5.65 -35.00 -12.36
C GLY A 781 -5.34 -35.98 -13.50
N GLU A 782 -5.20 -35.53 -14.74
CA GLU A 782 -4.83 -36.38 -15.88
C GLU A 782 -3.34 -36.43 -16.14
N ALA A 783 -2.87 -37.52 -16.76
CA ALA A 783 -1.51 -37.60 -17.30
C ALA A 783 -1.35 -36.67 -18.54
N PRO A 784 -0.19 -36.05 -18.75
CA PRO A 784 0.02 -35.20 -19.93
C PRO A 784 -0.07 -36.01 -21.21
N LYS A 785 -0.71 -35.47 -22.27
CA LYS A 785 -0.91 -36.09 -23.57
C LYS A 785 0.37 -36.05 -24.39
N LEU A 786 1.38 -36.85 -24.01
CA LEU A 786 2.74 -36.82 -24.57
C LEU A 786 2.79 -37.09 -26.09
N TYR A 787 1.82 -37.79 -26.67
CA TYR A 787 1.72 -38.03 -28.11
C TYR A 787 1.56 -36.72 -28.92
N LEU A 788 1.07 -35.64 -28.32
CA LEU A 788 0.95 -34.33 -28.96
C LEU A 788 2.27 -33.55 -29.01
N PHE A 789 3.28 -33.99 -28.25
CA PHE A 789 4.51 -33.21 -28.07
C PHE A 789 5.21 -32.89 -29.39
N SER A 790 5.33 -33.87 -30.31
CA SER A 790 6.01 -33.67 -31.60
C SER A 790 5.27 -32.68 -32.50
N ALA A 791 3.94 -32.73 -32.52
CA ALA A 791 3.13 -31.80 -33.31
C ALA A 791 3.16 -30.38 -32.72
N LEU A 792 3.04 -30.25 -31.39
CA LEU A 792 3.16 -28.99 -30.72
C LEU A 792 4.55 -28.39 -30.88
N LYS A 793 5.62 -29.19 -30.79
CA LYS A 793 6.99 -28.74 -31.00
C LYS A 793 7.20 -28.11 -32.39
N ARG A 794 6.60 -28.67 -33.43
CA ARG A 794 6.65 -28.09 -34.77
C ARG A 794 5.94 -26.74 -34.82
N ILE A 795 4.71 -26.66 -34.26
CA ILE A 795 3.93 -25.42 -34.23
C ILE A 795 4.62 -24.31 -33.40
N VAL A 796 5.21 -24.67 -32.27
CA VAL A 796 5.99 -23.73 -31.45
C VAL A 796 7.21 -23.22 -32.22
N GLY A 797 7.89 -24.06 -32.99
CA GLY A 797 8.99 -23.66 -33.86
C GLY A 797 8.54 -22.69 -34.95
N GLU A 798 7.46 -23.03 -35.66
CA GLU A 798 6.85 -22.16 -36.69
C GLU A 798 6.41 -20.81 -36.08
N TRP A 799 5.87 -20.80 -34.86
CA TRP A 799 5.46 -19.58 -34.16
C TRP A 799 6.65 -18.70 -33.77
N LEU A 800 7.73 -19.30 -33.25
CA LEU A 800 8.95 -18.56 -32.91
C LEU A 800 9.57 -17.88 -34.15
N ASP A 801 9.52 -18.54 -35.29
CA ASP A 801 10.09 -18.00 -36.52
C ASP A 801 9.23 -16.94 -37.19
N GLN A 802 7.89 -17.02 -37.07
CA GLN A 802 6.95 -16.15 -37.79
C GLN A 802 6.33 -15.06 -36.95
N CYS A 803 6.16 -15.31 -35.64
CA CYS A 803 5.34 -14.46 -34.77
C CYS A 803 6.10 -13.84 -33.61
N LEU A 804 7.32 -14.27 -33.31
CA LEU A 804 8.13 -13.66 -32.27
C LEU A 804 8.99 -12.52 -32.87
N VAL A 805 8.79 -11.30 -32.42
CA VAL A 805 9.56 -10.13 -32.83
C VAL A 805 10.36 -9.62 -31.64
N CYS A 806 11.69 -9.60 -31.74
CA CYS A 806 12.55 -9.05 -30.70
C CYS A 806 12.98 -7.63 -31.09
N LYS A 807 12.66 -6.62 -30.25
CA LYS A 807 13.04 -5.22 -30.43
C LYS A 807 14.04 -4.78 -29.35
N GLY A 808 14.92 -3.87 -29.69
CA GLY A 808 16.01 -3.44 -28.82
C GLY A 808 16.99 -4.58 -28.55
N ASP A 809 17.51 -4.68 -27.33
CA ASP A 809 18.45 -5.74 -26.93
C ASP A 809 17.77 -7.03 -26.44
N THR A 810 16.51 -7.27 -26.82
CA THR A 810 15.79 -8.49 -26.48
C THR A 810 16.16 -9.64 -27.43
N TYR A 811 15.99 -10.89 -26.94
CA TYR A 811 16.34 -12.09 -27.70
C TYR A 811 15.38 -13.25 -27.38
N PRO A 812 15.20 -14.25 -28.26
CA PRO A 812 14.15 -15.26 -28.17
C PRO A 812 14.14 -16.07 -26.87
N ALA A 813 15.29 -16.35 -26.27
CA ALA A 813 15.34 -17.17 -25.06
C ALA A 813 14.67 -16.50 -23.83
N GLN A 814 14.44 -15.18 -23.84
CA GLN A 814 13.72 -14.46 -22.79
C GLN A 814 12.25 -14.89 -22.69
N ILE A 815 11.69 -15.48 -23.74
CA ILE A 815 10.34 -16.09 -23.73
C ILE A 815 10.22 -17.21 -22.68
N LEU A 816 11.32 -17.74 -22.15
CA LEU A 816 11.33 -18.75 -21.11
C LEU A 816 10.99 -18.21 -19.71
N TYR A 817 10.87 -16.90 -19.54
CA TYR A 817 10.27 -16.35 -18.32
C TYR A 817 8.79 -16.73 -18.25
N LEU A 818 8.33 -17.09 -17.05
CA LEU A 818 7.02 -17.70 -16.86
C LEU A 818 5.89 -16.88 -17.50
N GLU A 819 5.85 -15.58 -17.23
CA GLU A 819 4.80 -14.69 -17.77
C GLU A 819 4.85 -14.58 -19.29
N LEU A 820 6.05 -14.47 -19.87
CA LEU A 820 6.23 -14.41 -21.32
C LEU A 820 5.92 -15.76 -21.97
N ALA A 821 6.27 -16.86 -21.32
CA ALA A 821 5.91 -18.20 -21.75
C ALA A 821 4.39 -18.42 -21.74
N ASP A 822 3.70 -17.93 -20.71
CA ASP A 822 2.23 -17.99 -20.62
C ASP A 822 1.56 -17.15 -21.72
N MET A 823 2.08 -15.96 -22.00
CA MET A 823 1.62 -15.10 -23.09
C MET A 823 1.81 -15.77 -24.46
N ALA A 824 2.97 -16.37 -24.68
CA ALA A 824 3.26 -17.12 -25.90
C ALA A 824 2.34 -18.34 -26.04
N CYS A 825 2.20 -19.14 -24.99
CA CYS A 825 1.34 -20.32 -24.96
C CYS A 825 -0.13 -19.97 -25.20
N ALA A 826 -0.61 -18.84 -24.67
CA ALA A 826 -1.97 -18.37 -24.94
C ALA A 826 -2.19 -18.05 -26.43
N ARG A 827 -1.25 -17.35 -27.07
CA ARG A 827 -1.30 -17.01 -28.50
C ARG A 827 -1.24 -18.24 -29.40
N ILE A 828 -0.35 -19.19 -29.07
CA ILE A 828 -0.21 -20.45 -29.81
C ILE A 828 -1.48 -21.30 -29.66
N ALA A 829 -2.03 -21.44 -28.46
CA ALA A 829 -3.25 -22.17 -28.20
C ALA A 829 -4.46 -21.55 -28.94
N ALA A 830 -4.56 -20.22 -28.97
CA ALA A 830 -5.56 -19.52 -29.74
C ALA A 830 -5.43 -19.73 -31.25
N ALA A 831 -4.21 -19.75 -31.78
CA ALA A 831 -3.94 -20.05 -33.20
C ALA A 831 -4.34 -21.49 -33.61
N ILE A 832 -4.08 -22.46 -32.73
CA ILE A 832 -4.53 -23.84 -32.92
C ILE A 832 -6.05 -23.94 -32.84
N THR A 833 -6.67 -23.30 -31.84
CA THR A 833 -8.12 -23.30 -31.66
C THR A 833 -8.83 -22.67 -32.86
N ARG A 834 -8.29 -21.56 -33.40
CA ARG A 834 -8.83 -20.84 -34.56
C ARG A 834 -8.80 -21.68 -35.85
N GLU A 835 -7.84 -22.54 -36.03
CA GLU A 835 -7.78 -23.42 -37.18
C GLU A 835 -8.84 -24.52 -37.15
N PHE A 836 -9.27 -24.92 -35.95
CA PHE A 836 -10.17 -26.06 -35.77
C PHE A 836 -11.56 -25.68 -35.27
N GLN A 837 -11.85 -24.40 -34.98
CA GLN A 837 -13.11 -23.97 -34.41
C GLN A 837 -14.34 -24.39 -35.22
N ASP A 838 -14.27 -24.42 -36.55
CA ASP A 838 -15.37 -24.80 -37.44
C ASP A 838 -15.53 -26.30 -37.62
N LYS A 839 -14.59 -27.10 -37.17
CA LYS A 839 -14.51 -28.52 -37.45
C LYS A 839 -14.61 -29.44 -36.25
N ARG A 840 -14.51 -28.87 -35.01
CA ARG A 840 -14.41 -29.68 -33.79
C ARG A 840 -14.95 -29.00 -32.54
N PRO A 841 -15.38 -29.82 -31.54
CA PRO A 841 -15.91 -29.26 -30.30
C PRO A 841 -14.82 -28.53 -29.52
N ILE A 842 -15.16 -27.31 -29.07
CA ILE A 842 -14.34 -26.50 -28.17
C ILE A 842 -14.46 -27.07 -26.76
N LYS A 843 -13.36 -27.16 -26.05
CA LYS A 843 -13.28 -27.51 -24.64
C LYS A 843 -12.75 -26.32 -23.86
N VAL A 844 -13.38 -25.98 -22.74
CA VAL A 844 -12.85 -24.98 -21.79
C VAL A 844 -11.79 -25.60 -20.90
N LEU A 845 -10.82 -24.79 -20.53
CA LEU A 845 -9.82 -25.11 -19.49
C LEU A 845 -10.33 -24.51 -18.18
N LEU A 846 -10.62 -25.36 -17.22
CA LEU A 846 -11.09 -24.93 -15.90
C LEU A 846 -9.89 -24.56 -15.01
N ASP A 847 -10.18 -23.73 -13.99
CA ASP A 847 -9.21 -23.45 -12.94
C ASP A 847 -8.82 -24.77 -12.24
N PRO A 848 -7.51 -25.12 -12.21
CA PRO A 848 -7.06 -26.40 -11.68
C PRO A 848 -7.25 -26.57 -10.18
N TYR A 849 -7.39 -25.46 -9.44
CA TYR A 849 -7.48 -25.46 -7.98
C TYR A 849 -8.91 -25.18 -7.48
N ASN A 850 -9.68 -24.41 -8.26
CA ASN A 850 -11.04 -24.02 -7.90
C ASN A 850 -11.96 -23.97 -9.14
N PRO A 851 -12.29 -25.12 -9.73
CA PRO A 851 -13.00 -25.20 -11.01
C PRO A 851 -14.44 -24.72 -10.96
N THR A 852 -15.05 -24.66 -9.77
CA THR A 852 -16.49 -24.36 -9.61
C THR A 852 -16.68 -23.12 -8.75
N GLY A 853 -17.40 -22.13 -9.28
CA GLY A 853 -17.94 -21.00 -8.51
C GLY A 853 -19.38 -21.28 -8.07
N SER A 854 -19.83 -20.61 -7.01
CA SER A 854 -21.19 -20.74 -6.48
C SER A 854 -21.65 -19.45 -5.82
N THR A 855 -22.97 -19.16 -5.97
CA THR A 855 -23.61 -18.07 -5.24
C THR A 855 -23.64 -18.31 -3.73
N ALA A 856 -23.49 -19.54 -3.26
CA ALA A 856 -23.44 -19.87 -1.83
C ALA A 856 -22.21 -19.25 -1.11
N HIS A 857 -21.17 -18.93 -1.87
CA HIS A 857 -19.94 -18.35 -1.30
C HIS A 857 -19.96 -16.81 -1.23
N VAL A 858 -21.04 -16.17 -1.71
CA VAL A 858 -21.13 -14.71 -1.73
C VAL A 858 -21.44 -14.20 -0.32
N ARG A 859 -20.50 -13.40 0.20
CA ARG A 859 -20.65 -12.69 1.48
C ARG A 859 -19.78 -11.44 1.46
N PHE A 860 -20.39 -10.25 1.43
CA PHE A 860 -19.68 -8.99 1.50
C PHE A 860 -20.58 -7.88 2.07
N ALA A 861 -19.93 -6.80 2.51
CA ALA A 861 -20.61 -5.60 3.01
C ALA A 861 -20.54 -4.48 1.97
N THR A 862 -21.63 -3.75 1.79
CA THR A 862 -21.70 -2.59 0.89
C THR A 862 -22.30 -1.38 1.57
N ALA A 863 -21.75 -0.19 1.28
CA ALA A 863 -22.32 1.09 1.68
C ALA A 863 -23.19 1.73 0.57
N ARG A 864 -23.33 1.04 -0.58
CA ARG A 864 -24.16 1.52 -1.68
C ARG A 864 -25.63 1.55 -1.28
N GLN A 865 -26.34 2.58 -1.70
CA GLN A 865 -27.77 2.77 -1.40
C GLN A 865 -28.66 2.14 -2.46
N GLU A 866 -28.17 2.00 -3.69
CA GLU A 866 -28.90 1.41 -4.81
C GLU A 866 -28.86 -0.11 -4.71
N LEU A 867 -29.77 -0.64 -3.90
CA LEU A 867 -29.91 -2.06 -3.63
C LEU A 867 -31.28 -2.53 -4.08
N TRP A 868 -31.30 -3.61 -4.87
CA TRP A 868 -32.51 -4.33 -5.19
C TRP A 868 -32.80 -5.31 -4.04
N ASP A 869 -34.03 -5.24 -3.52
CA ASP A 869 -34.51 -6.16 -2.50
C ASP A 869 -35.06 -7.42 -3.17
N THR A 870 -34.47 -8.55 -2.88
CA THR A 870 -34.82 -9.86 -3.44
C THR A 870 -35.80 -10.63 -2.58
N SER A 871 -36.40 -10.02 -1.55
CA SER A 871 -37.28 -10.70 -0.57
C SER A 871 -38.75 -10.86 -1.08
N GLY A 872 -39.07 -10.28 -2.25
CA GLY A 872 -40.39 -10.36 -2.84
C GLY A 872 -40.84 -11.81 -3.11
N PRO A 873 -42.14 -12.16 -2.88
CA PRO A 873 -42.68 -13.50 -3.17
C PRO A 873 -43.09 -13.64 -4.65
N PRO A 874 -42.65 -14.69 -5.36
CA PRO A 874 -41.67 -15.70 -4.94
C PRO A 874 -40.23 -15.18 -5.05
N ALA A 875 -39.42 -15.42 -4.04
CA ALA A 875 -38.02 -15.10 -4.11
C ALA A 875 -37.30 -15.92 -5.20
N LYS A 876 -36.58 -15.24 -6.10
CA LYS A 876 -35.85 -15.87 -7.23
C LYS A 876 -34.36 -15.60 -7.20
N CYS A 877 -33.84 -15.00 -6.14
CA CYS A 877 -32.41 -14.76 -5.96
C CYS A 877 -31.91 -15.44 -4.69
N HIS A 878 -30.79 -16.15 -4.80
CA HIS A 878 -30.13 -16.80 -3.68
C HIS A 878 -29.59 -15.78 -2.67
N LEU A 879 -29.21 -14.56 -3.13
CA LEU A 879 -28.72 -13.50 -2.28
C LEU A 879 -29.88 -12.71 -1.64
N ASN A 880 -29.64 -12.14 -0.46
CA ASN A 880 -30.61 -11.29 0.22
C ASN A 880 -30.86 -9.93 -0.46
N ARG A 881 -29.86 -9.41 -1.19
CA ARG A 881 -29.96 -8.18 -1.98
C ARG A 881 -29.00 -8.21 -3.16
N ILE A 882 -29.25 -7.37 -4.18
CA ILE A 882 -28.37 -7.14 -5.33
C ILE A 882 -27.95 -5.68 -5.33
N VAL A 883 -26.66 -5.43 -5.55
CA VAL A 883 -26.10 -4.09 -5.75
C VAL A 883 -26.33 -3.69 -7.21
N LEU A 884 -27.01 -2.57 -7.44
CA LEU A 884 -27.26 -2.05 -8.78
C LEU A 884 -26.18 -1.03 -9.16
N ASP A 885 -25.78 -1.07 -10.41
CA ASP A 885 -24.88 -0.10 -11.04
C ASP A 885 -25.63 0.83 -12.01
N SER A 886 -26.85 0.47 -12.39
CA SER A 886 -27.68 1.25 -13.33
C SER A 886 -29.18 0.91 -13.19
N ASP A 887 -30.01 1.82 -13.68
CA ASP A 887 -31.47 1.59 -13.79
C ASP A 887 -31.82 0.42 -14.73
N TRP A 888 -30.97 0.15 -15.71
CA TRP A 888 -31.11 -0.96 -16.65
C TRP A 888 -31.03 -2.31 -15.93
N GLU A 889 -30.11 -2.42 -14.96
CA GLU A 889 -30.02 -3.62 -14.14
C GLU A 889 -31.22 -3.81 -13.21
N ALA A 890 -31.77 -2.70 -12.70
CA ALA A 890 -33.02 -2.74 -11.91
C ALA A 890 -34.18 -3.24 -12.76
N GLU A 891 -34.28 -2.79 -14.04
CA GLU A 891 -35.31 -3.25 -14.96
C GLU A 891 -35.15 -4.72 -15.29
N PHE A 892 -33.93 -5.20 -15.47
CA PHE A 892 -33.67 -6.64 -15.63
C PHE A 892 -34.10 -7.44 -14.40
N CYS A 893 -33.76 -6.99 -13.20
CA CYS A 893 -34.18 -7.65 -11.95
C CYS A 893 -35.71 -7.76 -11.88
N ARG A 894 -36.41 -6.66 -12.22
CA ARG A 894 -37.89 -6.62 -12.25
C ARG A 894 -38.47 -7.61 -13.28
N ALA A 895 -37.90 -7.61 -14.50
CA ALA A 895 -38.33 -8.53 -15.57
C ALA A 895 -38.06 -10.00 -15.18
N ALA A 896 -36.91 -10.30 -14.59
CA ALA A 896 -36.55 -11.65 -14.15
C ALA A 896 -37.49 -12.16 -13.04
N GLU A 897 -37.81 -11.33 -12.06
CA GLU A 897 -38.76 -11.68 -10.98
C GLU A 897 -40.19 -11.89 -11.48
N ALA A 898 -40.63 -11.04 -12.41
CA ALA A 898 -41.99 -11.14 -12.98
C ALA A 898 -42.13 -12.32 -13.95
N HIS A 899 -41.05 -12.78 -14.58
CA HIS A 899 -41.18 -13.79 -15.65
C HIS A 899 -41.40 -15.21 -15.09
N PRO A 900 -42.47 -15.94 -15.45
CA PRO A 900 -42.85 -17.22 -14.81
C PRO A 900 -41.83 -18.35 -15.07
N ARG A 901 -41.07 -18.30 -16.17
CA ARG A 901 -40.04 -19.31 -16.51
C ARG A 901 -38.64 -19.00 -15.98
N VAL A 902 -38.40 -17.85 -15.35
CA VAL A 902 -37.15 -17.60 -14.64
C VAL A 902 -37.25 -18.23 -13.27
N LEU A 903 -36.40 -19.21 -13.01
CA LEU A 903 -36.35 -19.98 -11.76
C LEU A 903 -35.50 -19.30 -10.71
N ALA A 904 -34.29 -18.83 -11.10
CA ALA A 904 -33.38 -18.09 -10.25
C ALA A 904 -32.57 -17.10 -11.09
N TYR A 905 -32.02 -16.06 -10.45
CA TYR A 905 -31.10 -15.14 -11.09
C TYR A 905 -30.11 -14.56 -10.05
N VAL A 906 -28.97 -14.08 -10.53
CA VAL A 906 -27.97 -13.39 -9.71
C VAL A 906 -27.19 -12.39 -10.54
N LYS A 907 -26.88 -11.23 -9.94
CA LYS A 907 -25.92 -10.29 -10.53
C LYS A 907 -24.49 -10.78 -10.28
N ASN A 908 -23.64 -10.65 -11.28
CA ASN A 908 -22.23 -11.00 -11.18
C ASN A 908 -21.45 -9.90 -10.46
N HIS A 909 -21.78 -9.71 -9.19
CA HIS A 909 -21.14 -8.77 -8.30
C HIS A 909 -20.48 -9.53 -7.13
N ASN A 910 -19.15 -9.53 -7.04
CA ASN A 910 -18.35 -10.39 -6.14
C ASN A 910 -18.63 -11.90 -6.27
N LEU A 911 -19.13 -12.31 -7.42
CA LEU A 911 -19.41 -13.70 -7.69
C LEU A 911 -18.14 -14.46 -8.16
N GLY A 912 -17.21 -13.75 -8.81
CA GLY A 912 -16.02 -14.32 -9.40
C GLY A 912 -16.30 -15.12 -10.67
N PHE A 913 -17.40 -14.78 -11.37
CA PHE A 913 -17.70 -15.30 -12.68
C PHE A 913 -17.04 -14.43 -13.75
N GLU A 914 -15.99 -14.95 -14.39
CA GLU A 914 -15.16 -14.22 -15.35
C GLU A 914 -14.95 -15.07 -16.62
N VAL A 915 -14.92 -14.38 -17.74
CA VAL A 915 -14.77 -14.99 -19.07
C VAL A 915 -13.46 -14.47 -19.69
N PRO A 916 -12.46 -15.35 -19.95
CA PRO A 916 -11.24 -14.91 -20.62
C PRO A 916 -11.52 -14.67 -22.11
N TYR A 917 -11.06 -13.54 -22.66
CA TYR A 917 -11.11 -13.20 -24.08
C TYR A 917 -9.80 -12.60 -24.56
N LEU A 918 -9.55 -12.67 -25.87
CA LEU A 918 -8.38 -12.10 -26.51
C LEU A 918 -8.70 -10.74 -27.12
N PHE A 919 -7.92 -9.73 -26.78
CA PHE A 919 -7.98 -8.42 -27.38
C PHE A 919 -6.57 -7.89 -27.66
N GLY A 920 -6.24 -7.57 -28.91
CA GLY A 920 -4.91 -7.14 -29.31
C GLY A 920 -3.81 -8.14 -28.93
N GLY A 921 -4.10 -9.44 -28.96
CA GLY A 921 -3.15 -10.50 -28.60
C GLY A 921 -2.94 -10.71 -27.09
N GLU A 922 -3.60 -9.96 -26.23
CA GLU A 922 -3.59 -10.13 -24.78
C GLU A 922 -4.82 -10.85 -24.27
N VAL A 923 -4.65 -11.68 -23.25
CA VAL A 923 -5.77 -12.29 -22.54
C VAL A 923 -6.31 -11.30 -21.54
N ARG A 924 -7.58 -10.92 -21.72
CA ARG A 924 -8.33 -10.06 -20.80
C ARG A 924 -9.48 -10.81 -20.18
N TRP A 925 -10.00 -10.30 -19.07
CA TRP A 925 -11.10 -10.90 -18.33
C TRP A 925 -12.33 -10.02 -18.45
N TYR A 926 -13.43 -10.63 -18.83
CA TYR A 926 -14.72 -9.99 -18.99
C TYR A 926 -15.67 -10.52 -17.93
N ARG A 927 -16.49 -9.66 -17.36
CA ARG A 927 -17.49 -9.97 -16.34
C ARG A 927 -18.87 -9.67 -16.91
N PRO A 928 -19.62 -10.68 -17.34
CA PRO A 928 -21.03 -10.49 -17.71
C PRO A 928 -21.88 -10.01 -16.52
N ASP A 929 -22.97 -9.29 -16.78
CA ASP A 929 -23.75 -8.63 -15.73
C ASP A 929 -24.54 -9.59 -14.85
N PHE A 930 -25.22 -10.59 -15.44
CA PHE A 930 -26.09 -11.51 -14.73
C PHE A 930 -25.95 -12.96 -15.20
N ILE A 931 -26.37 -13.89 -14.32
CA ILE A 931 -26.71 -15.28 -14.66
C ILE A 931 -28.15 -15.52 -14.24
N ALA A 932 -28.97 -16.08 -15.11
CA ALA A 932 -30.34 -16.51 -14.82
C ALA A 932 -30.51 -18.01 -15.11
N LEU A 933 -31.22 -18.73 -14.24
CA LEU A 933 -31.70 -20.06 -14.49
C LEU A 933 -33.11 -19.98 -15.08
N VAL A 934 -33.29 -20.56 -16.23
CA VAL A 934 -34.55 -20.44 -16.99
C VAL A 934 -35.10 -21.84 -17.36
N ASP A 935 -36.37 -22.04 -17.18
CA ASP A 935 -37.08 -23.21 -17.75
C ASP A 935 -37.37 -22.94 -19.22
N ASP A 936 -36.60 -23.53 -20.10
CA ASP A 936 -36.78 -23.46 -21.55
C ASP A 936 -37.69 -24.60 -22.12
N GLY A 937 -38.41 -25.31 -21.24
CA GLY A 937 -39.31 -26.38 -21.59
C GLY A 937 -38.86 -27.79 -21.24
N ARG A 938 -37.66 -27.91 -20.64
CA ARG A 938 -37.14 -29.19 -20.12
C ARG A 938 -37.47 -29.44 -18.64
N GLY A 939 -38.12 -28.47 -18.04
CA GLY A 939 -38.51 -28.54 -16.64
C GLY A 939 -37.42 -28.00 -15.66
N PRO A 940 -37.83 -27.76 -14.41
CA PRO A 940 -36.94 -27.13 -13.42
C PRO A 940 -35.76 -27.98 -12.97
N GLN A 941 -35.71 -29.27 -13.35
CA GLN A 941 -34.58 -30.14 -13.01
C GLN A 941 -33.39 -30.05 -13.99
N ASP A 942 -33.63 -29.54 -15.22
CA ASP A 942 -32.59 -29.31 -16.24
C ASP A 942 -32.69 -27.85 -16.76
N PRO A 943 -32.49 -26.83 -15.89
CA PRO A 943 -32.61 -25.44 -16.28
C PRO A 943 -31.51 -25.00 -17.26
N LEU A 944 -31.84 -24.03 -18.09
CA LEU A 944 -30.90 -23.35 -18.95
C LEU A 944 -30.25 -22.20 -18.15
N HIS A 945 -28.93 -22.18 -18.06
CA HIS A 945 -28.14 -21.06 -17.50
C HIS A 945 -28.00 -20.00 -18.60
N LEU A 946 -28.68 -18.88 -18.43
CA LEU A 946 -28.61 -17.74 -19.34
C LEU A 946 -27.65 -16.69 -18.81
N VAL A 947 -26.51 -16.52 -19.48
CA VAL A 947 -25.59 -15.40 -19.20
C VAL A 947 -26.14 -14.15 -19.87
N VAL A 948 -26.27 -13.09 -19.11
CA VAL A 948 -26.91 -11.83 -19.56
C VAL A 948 -25.90 -10.70 -19.49
N GLU A 949 -25.86 -9.93 -20.58
CA GLU A 949 -25.13 -8.68 -20.70
C GLU A 949 -26.09 -7.54 -20.99
N ILE A 950 -26.01 -6.46 -20.21
CA ILE A 950 -26.87 -5.29 -20.35
C ILE A 950 -26.00 -4.12 -20.79
N LYS A 951 -26.21 -3.64 -22.02
CA LYS A 951 -25.32 -2.62 -22.62
C LYS A 951 -25.90 -1.23 -22.65
N GLY A 952 -25.33 -0.32 -21.86
CA GLY A 952 -25.47 1.14 -22.03
C GLY A 952 -24.42 1.79 -22.93
N TYR A 953 -23.20 1.23 -23.05
CA TYR A 953 -22.08 1.80 -23.83
C TYR A 953 -21.32 0.73 -24.62
N ARG A 954 -20.97 1.04 -25.89
CA ARG A 954 -20.20 0.14 -26.76
C ARG A 954 -18.72 0.50 -26.70
N GLY A 955 -17.95 -0.25 -25.89
CA GLY A 955 -16.48 -0.19 -25.94
C GLY A 955 -15.91 -0.83 -27.22
N GLU A 956 -14.64 -0.53 -27.52
CA GLU A 956 -13.94 -1.07 -28.69
C GLU A 956 -13.83 -2.62 -28.68
N ASP A 957 -13.83 -3.23 -27.50
CA ASP A 957 -13.70 -4.67 -27.28
C ASP A 957 -15.05 -5.44 -27.17
N ALA A 958 -16.17 -4.74 -27.39
CA ALA A 958 -17.51 -5.34 -27.24
C ALA A 958 -17.79 -6.48 -28.23
N LYS A 959 -17.24 -6.38 -29.44
CA LYS A 959 -17.39 -7.42 -30.47
C LYS A 959 -16.64 -8.70 -30.08
N GLU A 960 -15.43 -8.56 -29.57
CA GLU A 960 -14.58 -9.67 -29.15
C GLU A 960 -15.15 -10.40 -27.94
N LYS A 961 -15.73 -9.66 -26.97
CA LYS A 961 -16.44 -10.26 -25.83
C LYS A 961 -17.63 -11.09 -26.28
N LYS A 962 -18.47 -10.55 -27.15
CA LYS A 962 -19.62 -11.26 -27.70
C LYS A 962 -19.19 -12.48 -28.51
N ALA A 963 -18.22 -12.29 -29.41
CA ALA A 963 -17.69 -13.40 -30.21
C ALA A 963 -17.08 -14.51 -29.35
N THR A 964 -16.41 -14.14 -28.26
CA THR A 964 -15.86 -15.11 -27.30
C THR A 964 -16.97 -15.87 -26.59
N MET A 965 -18.03 -15.21 -26.14
CA MET A 965 -19.16 -15.88 -25.51
C MET A 965 -19.84 -16.87 -26.46
N GLU A 966 -20.16 -16.44 -27.69
CA GLU A 966 -20.90 -17.24 -28.66
C GLU A 966 -20.09 -18.38 -29.28
N ASN A 967 -18.81 -18.15 -29.60
CA ASN A 967 -18.00 -19.09 -30.33
C ASN A 967 -17.11 -19.99 -29.47
N TYR A 968 -16.76 -19.57 -28.24
CA TYR A 968 -15.80 -20.29 -27.39
C TYR A 968 -16.39 -20.70 -26.04
N TRP A 969 -16.88 -19.73 -25.23
CA TRP A 969 -17.28 -20.02 -23.85
C TRP A 969 -18.55 -20.90 -23.79
N ILE A 970 -19.64 -20.48 -24.42
CA ILE A 970 -20.91 -21.22 -24.40
C ILE A 970 -20.74 -22.64 -25.01
N PRO A 971 -20.20 -22.79 -26.23
CA PRO A 971 -19.96 -24.12 -26.78
C PRO A 971 -19.01 -24.97 -25.91
N GLY A 972 -17.95 -24.37 -25.40
CA GLY A 972 -16.96 -25.07 -24.60
C GLY A 972 -17.50 -25.59 -23.26
N VAL A 973 -18.29 -24.78 -22.55
CA VAL A 973 -18.95 -25.19 -21.29
C VAL A 973 -20.02 -26.24 -21.55
N ASN A 974 -20.84 -26.06 -22.59
CA ASN A 974 -21.84 -27.04 -22.95
C ASN A 974 -21.25 -28.40 -23.32
N ASN A 975 -20.07 -28.42 -23.92
CA ASN A 975 -19.34 -29.67 -24.26
C ASN A 975 -18.83 -30.42 -23.03
N LEU A 976 -18.62 -29.73 -21.87
CA LEU A 976 -18.24 -30.37 -20.60
C LEU A 976 -19.36 -31.23 -20.01
N LYS A 977 -20.63 -30.90 -20.25
CA LYS A 977 -21.83 -31.55 -19.72
C LYS A 977 -21.95 -31.58 -18.17
N THR A 978 -20.96 -31.09 -17.43
CA THR A 978 -20.93 -31.16 -15.95
C THR A 978 -21.56 -29.95 -15.27
N TYR A 979 -21.71 -28.83 -16.01
CA TYR A 979 -22.23 -27.56 -15.47
C TYR A 979 -23.64 -27.21 -16.02
N GLY A 980 -24.36 -28.16 -16.54
CA GLY A 980 -25.65 -27.89 -17.17
C GLY A 980 -25.52 -27.27 -18.56
N ARG A 981 -26.65 -26.68 -19.02
CA ARG A 981 -26.75 -26.03 -20.34
C ARG A 981 -26.65 -24.53 -20.21
N TRP A 982 -25.90 -23.92 -21.13
CA TRP A 982 -25.59 -22.49 -21.10
C TRP A 982 -25.96 -21.80 -22.40
N ALA A 983 -26.47 -20.56 -22.30
CA ALA A 983 -26.73 -19.67 -23.41
C ALA A 983 -26.33 -18.24 -23.04
N PHE A 984 -26.17 -17.39 -24.04
CA PHE A 984 -25.81 -15.99 -23.88
C PHE A 984 -26.89 -15.11 -24.49
N ALA A 985 -27.22 -14.00 -23.85
CA ALA A 985 -28.15 -12.96 -24.35
C ALA A 985 -27.58 -11.57 -24.02
N GLU A 986 -27.78 -10.66 -24.98
CA GLU A 986 -27.36 -9.26 -24.86
C GLU A 986 -28.61 -8.38 -25.00
N PHE A 987 -28.86 -7.47 -24.03
CA PHE A 987 -29.94 -6.51 -24.04
C PHE A 987 -29.38 -5.10 -24.24
N SER A 988 -29.89 -4.39 -25.25
CA SER A 988 -29.37 -3.09 -25.67
C SER A 988 -30.40 -1.97 -25.62
N ASP A 989 -31.61 -2.24 -25.13
CA ASP A 989 -32.70 -1.27 -24.97
C ASP A 989 -33.43 -1.49 -23.65
N ILE A 990 -33.39 -0.50 -22.77
CA ILE A 990 -34.02 -0.56 -21.45
C ILE A 990 -35.52 -0.80 -21.52
N TRP A 991 -36.22 -0.24 -22.53
CA TRP A 991 -37.66 -0.30 -22.67
C TRP A 991 -38.15 -1.66 -23.16
N SER A 992 -37.30 -2.44 -23.78
CA SER A 992 -37.62 -3.75 -24.34
C SER A 992 -37.08 -4.94 -23.53
N ILE A 993 -36.35 -4.72 -22.41
CA ILE A 993 -35.71 -5.78 -21.63
C ILE A 993 -36.70 -6.91 -21.30
N GLY A 994 -37.90 -6.59 -20.80
CA GLY A 994 -38.92 -7.59 -20.47
C GLY A 994 -39.43 -8.39 -21.70
N SER A 995 -39.67 -7.71 -22.82
CA SER A 995 -40.11 -8.35 -24.06
C SER A 995 -38.99 -9.12 -24.75
N ASP A 996 -37.75 -8.63 -24.67
CA ASP A 996 -36.57 -9.30 -25.21
C ASP A 996 -36.23 -10.54 -24.42
N LEU A 997 -36.28 -10.49 -23.07
CA LEU A 997 -36.16 -11.67 -22.22
C LEU A 997 -37.20 -12.73 -22.55
N GLN A 998 -38.47 -12.32 -22.69
CA GLN A 998 -39.58 -13.21 -23.12
C GLN A 998 -39.26 -13.84 -24.46
N ARG A 999 -38.81 -13.06 -25.45
CA ARG A 999 -38.47 -13.54 -26.80
C ARG A 999 -37.30 -14.53 -26.75
N VAL A 1000 -36.22 -14.21 -26.06
CA VAL A 1000 -35.04 -15.10 -25.91
C VAL A 1000 -35.47 -16.46 -25.32
N ILE A 1001 -36.31 -16.46 -24.29
CA ILE A 1001 -36.81 -17.67 -23.65
C ILE A 1001 -37.71 -18.45 -24.61
N GLN A 1002 -38.59 -17.77 -25.34
CA GLN A 1002 -39.48 -18.37 -26.30
C GLN A 1002 -38.74 -18.99 -27.51
N ASP A 1003 -37.73 -18.30 -28.04
CA ASP A 1003 -36.88 -18.81 -29.13
C ASP A 1003 -36.14 -20.09 -28.71
N LYS A 1004 -35.69 -20.16 -27.47
CA LYS A 1004 -35.02 -21.39 -26.95
C LYS A 1004 -36.00 -22.52 -26.79
N PHE A 1005 -37.22 -22.23 -26.34
CA PHE A 1005 -38.31 -23.21 -26.25
C PHE A 1005 -38.71 -23.76 -27.63
N GLU A 1006 -38.85 -22.89 -28.64
CA GLU A 1006 -39.19 -23.29 -30.01
C GLU A 1006 -38.08 -24.12 -30.67
N GLN A 1007 -36.83 -23.80 -30.40
CA GLN A 1007 -35.67 -24.60 -30.85
C GLN A 1007 -35.73 -26.03 -30.33
N ILE A 1008 -36.22 -26.26 -29.11
CA ILE A 1008 -36.40 -27.59 -28.54
C ILE A 1008 -37.55 -28.33 -29.21
N LEU A 1009 -38.69 -27.63 -29.39
CA LEU A 1009 -39.83 -28.23 -30.06
C LEU A 1009 -39.53 -28.64 -31.51
N ASN A 1010 -38.78 -27.83 -32.25
CA ASN A 1010 -38.39 -28.12 -33.62
C ASN A 1010 -37.37 -29.29 -33.70
N ARG A 1011 -36.45 -29.42 -32.74
CA ARG A 1011 -35.59 -30.60 -32.65
C ARG A 1011 -36.37 -31.86 -32.33
N SER A 1012 -37.30 -31.81 -31.40
CA SER A 1012 -38.12 -32.96 -31.04
C SER A 1012 -39.05 -33.38 -32.20
N ARG A 1013 -39.49 -32.46 -33.08
CA ARG A 1013 -40.22 -32.75 -34.29
C ARG A 1013 -39.34 -33.39 -35.37
N GLY A 1014 -38.11 -32.88 -35.57
CA GLY A 1014 -37.15 -33.44 -36.48
C GLY A 1014 -36.66 -34.84 -36.08
N ASP A 1015 -36.50 -35.09 -34.77
CA ASP A 1015 -36.16 -36.42 -34.24
C ASP A 1015 -37.35 -37.40 -34.36
N ALA A 1016 -38.60 -36.95 -34.23
CA ALA A 1016 -39.78 -37.76 -34.47
C ALA A 1016 -39.95 -38.10 -35.95
N GLU A 1017 -39.76 -37.11 -36.85
CA GLU A 1017 -39.81 -37.36 -38.33
C GLU A 1017 -38.68 -38.31 -38.81
N ASN A 1018 -37.49 -38.24 -38.17
CA ASN A 1018 -36.40 -39.18 -38.48
C ASN A 1018 -36.63 -40.57 -37.85
N ALA A 1019 -37.40 -40.70 -36.79
CA ALA A 1019 -37.75 -41.99 -36.20
C ALA A 1019 -38.91 -42.68 -36.94
N GLU A 1020 -39.75 -41.93 -37.66
CA GLU A 1020 -40.80 -42.49 -38.54
C GLU A 1020 -40.22 -42.88 -39.93
N THR A 1021 -39.04 -42.44 -40.26
CA THR A 1021 -38.37 -42.73 -41.52
C THR A 1021 -37.29 -43.82 -41.42
N THR A 1022 -37.06 -44.42 -40.27
CA THR A 1022 -36.20 -45.58 -40.04
C THR A 1022 -37.04 -46.76 -39.58
#